data_045736ae00d09ac91ee51c79a72241d8
#
_entry.id   045736ae00d09ac91ee51c79a72241d8
#
_cell.length_a   1.000
_cell.length_b   1.000
_cell.length_c   1.000
_cell.angle_alpha   90.00
_cell.angle_beta   90.00
_cell.angle_gamma   90.00
#
_symmetry.space_group_name_H-M   'P 1'
#
loop_
_entity.id
_entity.type
_entity.pdbx_description
1 polymer ?
#
loop_
_entity_poly.entity_id
_entity_poly.type
_entity_poly.pdbx_seq_one_letter_code
_entity_poly.pdbx_strand_id
1 'polypeptide(L)'
;MAALEKIRKRSVFLMIVVGGALAAFVLGDLFKLDSLFRDSSAAKVDNTTIGIQEFQNRFNLAQEQEKNQQNKTESADLQQQVLGQMAFETIVDEESEENGVEAGTELLTAMINQDQRASAWAQQYVQATGQQTIQAPSDLDKIVGKKDEVINQIVSKDEWEAFKDEMEHNIRAQKIMMLVGGAIMPNDLDLLEMQNDDEVMEVVLTKKDYTSLEDKKFEPTQDEIKAVYDEYKNLWKLNEKTVIAHAIAVPIAPSAADIKAADALYAKAYATLQGKGIDALRNINEFSNVQEMKLTDAQAKQLGQQLRDSVFANWAVSSEANATHQFKEDLNYALFQKVKSEELLDTIKVKQVTVEGNKAAQDKVLAALNAGQDVSKMKGVQVMPEQPVPVQGAQLPDSIITKFESATDKYVVFQSTDKGAMLVKTTYQKKSMFYTVNMSTYQVAASKKTTADLHDGLEKFIDKNKNAADFAKNAAAAKFQAQEVMLSSSVPSIAGIQGSRDIIKWALNDAEEGQVSSVFQLNSAMVAVAIDEIVDADFLPLETKNVNEFCKAKAMALKKAEAMKQQYEGKFKSVDEYAKAFAAPVDTTTFSFSSMYADKVIMTNPAGIEGDGGFIGAAAAAKPGQVGFWAGNCAAYAFVVKSKKATMKMKQEELAMKWASTYGFAGQRQQLMQGVIFNSAKIKNNLVKFQ
;
A
#
# COMPACT_ATOMS: atom_id res chain seq x y z
N MET A 1 74.77 -22.77 8.07
CA MET A 1 74.77 -22.64 6.60
C MET A 1 73.98 -23.74 5.86
N ALA A 2 73.62 -24.86 6.50
CA ALA A 2 72.84 -25.96 5.85
C ALA A 2 71.34 -25.65 5.56
N ALA A 3 70.72 -24.68 6.23
CA ALA A 3 69.31 -24.36 6.02
C ALA A 3 69.06 -23.51 4.72
N LEU A 4 69.98 -22.61 4.42
CA LEU A 4 69.91 -21.76 3.20
C LEU A 4 70.17 -22.55 1.90
N GLU A 5 70.97 -23.60 1.95
CA GLU A 5 71.22 -24.48 0.81
C GLU A 5 70.00 -25.38 0.49
N LYS A 6 69.25 -25.79 1.48
CA LYS A 6 67.97 -26.53 1.32
C LYS A 6 66.84 -25.66 0.71
N ILE A 7 66.85 -24.38 1.05
CA ILE A 7 65.89 -23.38 0.50
C ILE A 7 66.23 -23.07 -0.96
N ARG A 8 67.53 -22.96 -1.29
CA ARG A 8 67.99 -22.71 -2.68
C ARG A 8 67.77 -23.91 -3.62
N LYS A 9 67.83 -25.15 -3.17
CA LYS A 9 67.42 -26.35 -3.93
C LYS A 9 65.94 -26.51 -4.13
N ARG A 10 65.09 -25.79 -3.36
CA ARG A 10 63.63 -25.77 -3.51
C ARG A 10 63.11 -24.44 -4.07
N SER A 11 64.00 -23.59 -4.64
CA SER A 11 63.58 -22.29 -5.19
C SER A 11 62.57 -22.42 -6.32
N VAL A 12 62.65 -23.49 -7.12
CA VAL A 12 61.66 -23.80 -8.18
C VAL A 12 60.30 -24.17 -7.55
N PHE A 13 60.33 -24.95 -6.45
CA PHE A 13 59.10 -25.33 -5.75
C PHE A 13 58.46 -24.06 -5.06
N LEU A 14 59.31 -23.22 -4.47
CA LEU A 14 58.83 -21.96 -3.89
C LEU A 14 58.26 -21.02 -4.96
N MET A 15 58.90 -20.95 -6.12
CA MET A 15 58.44 -20.16 -7.27
C MET A 15 57.12 -20.71 -7.85
N ILE A 16 56.92 -22.04 -7.87
CA ILE A 16 55.67 -22.68 -8.28
C ILE A 16 54.57 -22.41 -7.23
N VAL A 17 54.87 -22.48 -5.92
CA VAL A 17 53.88 -22.22 -4.87
C VAL A 17 53.51 -20.76 -4.81
N VAL A 18 54.47 -19.82 -4.89
CA VAL A 18 54.19 -18.38 -4.91
C VAL A 18 53.56 -17.96 -6.23
N GLY A 19 54.01 -18.52 -7.35
CA GLY A 19 53.39 -18.29 -8.67
C GLY A 19 51.98 -18.88 -8.74
N GLY A 20 51.74 -20.06 -8.16
CA GLY A 20 50.40 -20.64 -8.03
C GLY A 20 49.49 -19.86 -7.09
N ALA A 21 49.99 -19.35 -5.98
CA ALA A 21 49.24 -18.48 -5.08
C ALA A 21 48.90 -17.10 -5.70
N LEU A 22 49.85 -16.51 -6.46
CA LEU A 22 49.63 -15.30 -7.24
C LEU A 22 48.64 -15.55 -8.41
N ALA A 23 48.79 -16.68 -9.10
CA ALA A 23 47.85 -17.07 -10.16
C ALA A 23 46.46 -17.37 -9.56
N ALA A 24 46.37 -18.02 -8.40
CA ALA A 24 45.08 -18.23 -7.69
C ALA A 24 44.51 -16.92 -7.18
N PHE A 25 45.30 -15.93 -6.76
CA PHE A 25 44.84 -14.61 -6.36
C PHE A 25 44.36 -13.82 -7.59
N VAL A 26 45.11 -13.81 -8.67
CA VAL A 26 44.70 -13.16 -9.94
C VAL A 26 43.52 -13.88 -10.58
N LEU A 27 43.48 -15.21 -10.52
CA LEU A 27 42.31 -15.98 -10.95
C LEU A 27 41.13 -15.81 -10.00
N GLY A 28 41.37 -15.66 -8.71
CA GLY A 28 40.34 -15.33 -7.72
C GLY A 28 39.72 -13.94 -7.96
N ASP A 29 40.52 -12.98 -8.42
CA ASP A 29 39.98 -11.68 -8.91
C ASP A 29 39.35 -11.81 -10.31
N LEU A 30 39.79 -12.76 -11.14
CA LEU A 30 39.17 -13.13 -12.41
C LEU A 30 37.86 -13.94 -12.20
N PHE A 31 37.76 -14.71 -11.12
CA PHE A 31 36.49 -15.37 -10.72
C PHE A 31 35.48 -14.39 -10.09
N LYS A 32 35.87 -13.19 -9.72
CA LYS A 32 34.94 -12.05 -9.59
C LYS A 32 34.40 -11.57 -10.95
N LEU A 33 34.81 -12.17 -12.05
CA LEU A 33 34.20 -12.05 -13.37
C LEU A 33 32.74 -12.61 -13.39
N ASP A 34 32.37 -13.43 -12.42
CA ASP A 34 30.93 -13.76 -12.21
C ASP A 34 30.08 -12.51 -11.94
N SER A 35 30.71 -11.44 -11.45
CA SER A 35 30.04 -10.12 -11.33
C SER A 35 29.94 -9.36 -12.66
N LEU A 36 30.76 -9.69 -13.66
CA LEU A 36 30.69 -9.11 -15.00
C LEU A 36 29.69 -9.82 -15.92
N PHE A 37 29.29 -11.06 -15.54
CA PHE A 37 28.24 -11.82 -16.21
C PHE A 37 26.94 -11.92 -15.40
N ARG A 38 26.90 -11.37 -14.18
CA ARG A 38 25.65 -11.15 -13.49
C ARG A 38 24.90 -10.05 -14.23
N ASP A 39 23.70 -10.39 -14.66
CA ASP A 39 22.74 -9.45 -15.18
C ASP A 39 22.62 -8.28 -14.20
N SER A 40 23.30 -7.16 -14.48
CA SER A 40 23.35 -5.98 -13.61
C SER A 40 22.07 -5.13 -13.74
N SER A 41 21.00 -5.75 -14.21
CA SER A 41 19.69 -5.14 -14.36
C SER A 41 18.82 -5.32 -13.11
N ALA A 42 18.13 -4.26 -12.70
CA ALA A 42 17.09 -4.33 -11.67
C ALA A 42 15.88 -5.10 -12.18
N ALA A 43 15.53 -4.90 -13.45
CA ALA A 43 14.51 -5.67 -14.15
C ALA A 43 14.80 -5.69 -15.66
N LYS A 44 14.08 -6.59 -16.35
CA LYS A 44 13.97 -6.60 -17.80
C LYS A 44 12.49 -6.54 -18.16
N VAL A 45 12.11 -5.57 -19.00
CA VAL A 45 10.78 -5.39 -19.55
C VAL A 45 10.88 -5.74 -21.03
N ASP A 46 10.27 -6.84 -21.44
CA ASP A 46 10.45 -7.43 -22.76
C ASP A 46 11.91 -7.49 -23.20
N ASN A 47 12.34 -6.57 -24.06
CA ASN A 47 13.73 -6.49 -24.54
C ASN A 47 14.53 -5.38 -23.85
N THR A 48 13.90 -4.46 -23.14
CA THR A 48 14.53 -3.30 -22.50
C THR A 48 14.97 -3.62 -21.08
N THR A 49 16.16 -3.16 -20.73
CA THR A 49 16.80 -3.45 -19.44
C THR A 49 16.76 -2.22 -18.55
N ILE A 50 16.19 -2.34 -17.35
CA ILE A 50 16.25 -1.32 -16.30
C ILE A 50 17.55 -1.54 -15.51
N GLY A 51 18.47 -0.57 -15.57
CA GLY A 51 19.77 -0.64 -14.92
C GLY A 51 19.66 -0.60 -13.39
N ILE A 52 20.51 -1.39 -12.69
CA ILE A 52 20.50 -1.42 -11.22
C ILE A 52 20.89 -0.06 -10.62
N GLN A 53 21.76 0.69 -11.27
CA GLN A 53 22.23 1.99 -10.78
C GLN A 53 21.14 3.06 -10.88
N GLU A 54 20.40 3.06 -11.98
CA GLU A 54 19.26 3.95 -12.17
C GLU A 54 18.16 3.66 -11.15
N PHE A 55 17.86 2.38 -10.96
CA PHE A 55 16.94 1.94 -9.91
C PHE A 55 17.37 2.44 -8.51
N GLN A 56 18.65 2.26 -8.14
CA GLN A 56 19.15 2.70 -6.84
C GLN A 56 19.04 4.20 -6.66
N ASN A 57 19.31 4.99 -7.70
CA ASN A 57 19.16 6.45 -7.64
C ASN A 57 17.71 6.85 -7.39
N ARG A 58 16.74 6.26 -8.11
CA ARG A 58 15.31 6.53 -7.91
C ARG A 58 14.82 6.05 -6.55
N PHE A 59 15.29 4.90 -6.10
CA PHE A 59 14.95 4.37 -4.77
C PHE A 59 15.45 5.29 -3.64
N ASN A 60 16.69 5.78 -3.73
CA ASN A 60 17.23 6.72 -2.75
C ASN A 60 16.43 8.03 -2.69
N LEU A 61 16.02 8.56 -3.84
CA LEU A 61 15.14 9.73 -3.91
C LEU A 61 13.79 9.48 -3.25
N ALA A 62 13.17 8.33 -3.53
CA ALA A 62 11.91 7.94 -2.90
C ALA A 62 12.04 7.81 -1.38
N GLN A 63 13.12 7.20 -0.89
CA GLN A 63 13.40 7.14 0.55
C GLN A 63 13.56 8.53 1.19
N GLU A 64 14.21 9.46 0.49
CA GLU A 64 14.37 10.83 1.00
C GLU A 64 13.04 11.57 1.10
N GLN A 65 12.15 11.38 0.13
CA GLN A 65 10.81 11.95 0.15
C GLN A 65 9.96 11.41 1.31
N GLU A 66 10.12 10.13 1.64
CA GLU A 66 9.40 9.51 2.77
C GLU A 66 9.94 9.87 4.16
N LYS A 67 11.19 10.36 4.28
CA LYS A 67 11.76 10.74 5.60
C LYS A 67 10.90 11.74 6.37
N ASN A 68 10.15 12.57 5.67
CA ASN A 68 9.30 13.61 6.23
C ASN A 68 7.83 13.17 6.43
N GLN A 69 7.48 11.92 6.08
CA GLN A 69 6.12 11.39 6.24
C GLN A 69 5.98 10.66 7.58
N GLN A 70 4.80 10.76 8.18
CA GLN A 70 4.50 10.11 9.47
C GLN A 70 4.41 8.59 9.36
N ASN A 71 3.98 8.07 8.21
CA ASN A 71 3.91 6.64 7.92
C ASN A 71 4.99 6.30 6.90
N LYS A 72 5.96 5.48 7.30
CA LYS A 72 7.03 5.01 6.41
C LYS A 72 6.61 3.69 5.77
N THR A 73 6.75 3.60 4.46
CA THR A 73 6.60 2.36 3.72
C THR A 73 7.76 1.41 4.05
N GLU A 74 7.51 0.12 4.15
CA GLU A 74 8.59 -0.85 4.31
C GLU A 74 9.53 -0.78 3.10
N SER A 75 10.84 -0.90 3.35
CA SER A 75 11.87 -0.75 2.29
C SER A 75 11.64 -1.69 1.10
N ALA A 76 11.16 -2.92 1.35
CA ALA A 76 10.86 -3.87 0.28
C ALA A 76 9.64 -3.43 -0.56
N ASP A 77 8.61 -2.90 0.07
CA ASP A 77 7.43 -2.38 -0.63
C ASP A 77 7.78 -1.16 -1.47
N LEU A 78 8.58 -0.24 -0.91
CA LEU A 78 9.07 0.93 -1.62
C LEU A 78 9.92 0.55 -2.84
N GLN A 79 10.77 -0.48 -2.71
CA GLN A 79 11.56 -0.99 -3.83
C GLN A 79 10.67 -1.54 -4.95
N GLN A 80 9.63 -2.31 -4.61
CA GLN A 80 8.68 -2.84 -5.58
C GLN A 80 7.87 -1.72 -6.25
N GLN A 81 7.48 -0.71 -5.48
CA GLN A 81 6.76 0.45 -6.00
C GLN A 81 7.62 1.23 -7.00
N VAL A 82 8.88 1.52 -6.66
CA VAL A 82 9.83 2.21 -7.57
C VAL A 82 10.08 1.38 -8.82
N LEU A 83 10.32 0.07 -8.68
CA LEU A 83 10.53 -0.80 -9.84
C LEU A 83 9.28 -0.89 -10.72
N GLY A 84 8.11 -1.01 -10.12
CA GLY A 84 6.83 -1.02 -10.84
C GLY A 84 6.61 0.26 -11.64
N GLN A 85 6.95 1.42 -11.06
CA GLN A 85 6.89 2.69 -11.76
C GLN A 85 7.87 2.72 -12.94
N MET A 86 9.12 2.31 -12.76
CA MET A 86 10.12 2.26 -13.83
C MET A 86 9.71 1.29 -14.95
N ALA A 87 9.16 0.14 -14.60
CA ALA A 87 8.65 -0.82 -15.58
C ALA A 87 7.48 -0.23 -16.37
N PHE A 88 6.55 0.45 -15.72
CA PHE A 88 5.45 1.14 -16.40
C PHE A 88 5.94 2.22 -17.36
N GLU A 89 6.93 3.03 -16.94
CA GLU A 89 7.56 4.03 -17.77
C GLU A 89 8.19 3.40 -19.03
N THR A 90 8.92 2.29 -18.85
CA THR A 90 9.53 1.56 -19.96
C THR A 90 8.49 1.03 -20.95
N ILE A 91 7.40 0.42 -20.47
CA ILE A 91 6.32 -0.08 -21.33
C ILE A 91 5.66 1.07 -22.11
N VAL A 92 5.39 2.17 -21.42
CA VAL A 92 4.80 3.36 -22.05
C VAL A 92 5.70 3.92 -23.15
N ASP A 93 7.01 3.92 -22.94
CA ASP A 93 7.97 4.40 -23.94
C ASP A 93 8.00 3.46 -25.15
N GLU A 94 8.08 2.14 -24.95
CA GLU A 94 8.03 1.14 -26.01
C GLU A 94 6.71 1.24 -26.82
N GLU A 95 5.57 1.25 -26.13
CA GLU A 95 4.25 1.40 -26.77
C GLU A 95 4.11 2.74 -27.51
N SER A 96 4.72 3.80 -26.99
CA SER A 96 4.71 5.12 -27.63
C SER A 96 5.51 5.11 -28.92
N GLU A 97 6.68 4.48 -28.93
CA GLU A 97 7.53 4.35 -30.13
C GLU A 97 6.83 3.50 -31.20
N GLU A 98 6.28 2.33 -30.81
CA GLU A 98 5.59 1.42 -31.74
C GLU A 98 4.34 2.05 -32.38
N ASN A 99 3.62 2.87 -31.61
CA ASN A 99 2.37 3.51 -32.06
C ASN A 99 2.54 4.95 -32.57
N GLY A 100 3.78 5.49 -32.60
CA GLY A 100 4.07 6.84 -33.03
C GLY A 100 3.46 7.93 -32.14
N VAL A 101 3.39 7.68 -30.83
CA VAL A 101 2.83 8.60 -29.84
C VAL A 101 3.90 9.53 -29.32
N GLU A 102 3.93 10.76 -29.79
CA GLU A 102 4.88 11.79 -29.37
C GLU A 102 4.28 12.74 -28.32
N ALA A 103 5.12 13.32 -27.46
CA ALA A 103 4.68 14.31 -26.47
C ALA A 103 4.09 15.57 -27.15
N GLY A 104 4.77 16.07 -28.16
CA GLY A 104 4.42 17.31 -28.86
C GLY A 104 4.83 18.57 -28.10
N THR A 105 5.54 19.46 -28.79
CA THR A 105 6.18 20.65 -28.16
C THR A 105 5.18 21.60 -27.49
N GLU A 106 4.01 21.80 -28.08
CA GLU A 106 2.99 22.70 -27.53
C GLU A 106 2.44 22.20 -26.21
N LEU A 107 2.16 20.89 -26.11
CA LEU A 107 1.64 20.28 -24.89
C LEU A 107 2.70 20.22 -23.80
N LEU A 108 3.94 19.90 -24.17
CA LEU A 108 5.09 19.93 -23.24
C LEU A 108 5.26 21.34 -22.64
N THR A 109 5.25 22.37 -23.49
CA THR A 109 5.34 23.77 -23.03
C THR A 109 4.18 24.13 -22.09
N ALA A 110 2.96 23.70 -22.41
CA ALA A 110 1.79 23.96 -21.57
C ALA A 110 1.90 23.26 -20.20
N MET A 111 2.39 22.01 -20.15
CA MET A 111 2.59 21.28 -18.88
C MET A 111 3.70 21.90 -18.05
N ILE A 112 4.83 22.26 -18.61
CA ILE A 112 5.91 22.96 -17.90
C ILE A 112 5.40 24.25 -17.27
N ASN A 113 4.55 25.01 -17.99
CA ASN A 113 4.00 26.27 -17.49
C ASN A 113 2.99 26.11 -16.35
N GLN A 114 2.42 24.93 -16.18
CA GLN A 114 1.50 24.59 -15.09
C GLN A 114 2.19 23.90 -13.91
N ASP A 115 3.43 23.43 -14.10
CA ASP A 115 4.16 22.72 -13.06
C ASP A 115 4.65 23.65 -11.94
N GLN A 116 4.48 23.21 -10.69
CA GLN A 116 4.85 23.99 -9.51
C GLN A 116 6.37 24.11 -9.31
N ARG A 117 7.16 23.08 -9.68
CA ARG A 117 8.63 23.09 -9.59
C ARG A 117 9.21 24.09 -10.58
N ALA A 118 8.79 24.01 -11.83
CA ALA A 118 9.20 24.95 -12.87
C ALA A 118 8.81 26.40 -12.51
N SER A 119 7.61 26.59 -11.96
CA SER A 119 7.15 27.89 -11.45
C SER A 119 8.01 28.41 -10.30
N ALA A 120 8.39 27.53 -9.36
CA ALA A 120 9.25 27.89 -8.23
C ALA A 120 10.68 28.27 -8.71
N TRP A 121 11.27 27.51 -9.63
CA TRP A 121 12.57 27.84 -10.23
C TRP A 121 12.54 29.17 -10.97
N ALA A 122 11.52 29.40 -11.77
CA ALA A 122 11.34 30.67 -12.48
C ALA A 122 11.20 31.85 -11.51
N GLN A 123 10.41 31.71 -10.44
CA GLN A 123 10.27 32.76 -9.41
C GLN A 123 11.58 33.02 -8.67
N GLN A 124 12.31 31.96 -8.28
CA GLN A 124 13.61 32.12 -7.61
C GLN A 124 14.63 32.88 -8.50
N TYR A 125 14.64 32.54 -9.80
CA TYR A 125 15.53 33.24 -10.73
C TYR A 125 15.17 34.73 -10.89
N VAL A 126 13.89 35.05 -11.06
CA VAL A 126 13.43 36.45 -11.15
C VAL A 126 13.73 37.20 -9.85
N GLN A 127 13.56 36.58 -8.67
CA GLN A 127 13.90 37.18 -7.38
C GLN A 127 15.41 37.45 -7.22
N ALA A 128 16.23 36.48 -7.65
CA ALA A 128 17.68 36.59 -7.51
C ALA A 128 18.32 37.62 -8.48
N THR A 129 17.75 37.74 -9.68
CA THR A 129 18.34 38.62 -10.74
C THR A 129 17.67 39.98 -10.86
N GLY A 130 16.40 40.08 -10.38
CA GLY A 130 15.57 41.27 -10.63
C GLY A 130 15.17 41.44 -12.11
N GLN A 131 15.49 40.47 -12.98
CA GLN A 131 15.18 40.53 -14.40
C GLN A 131 13.83 39.90 -14.71
N GLN A 132 12.93 40.64 -15.36
CA GLN A 132 11.66 40.13 -15.86
C GLN A 132 11.77 39.47 -17.25
N THR A 133 12.89 38.79 -17.53
CA THR A 133 13.10 38.08 -18.80
C THR A 133 12.35 36.79 -18.89
N ILE A 134 11.96 36.22 -17.75
CA ILE A 134 11.13 35.02 -17.63
C ILE A 134 9.67 35.46 -17.50
N GLN A 135 8.87 35.22 -18.53
CA GLN A 135 7.43 35.48 -18.52
C GLN A 135 6.60 34.22 -18.18
N ALA A 136 7.15 33.05 -18.52
CA ALA A 136 6.56 31.76 -18.23
C ALA A 136 7.65 30.78 -17.78
N PRO A 137 7.33 29.76 -16.95
CA PRO A 137 8.30 28.74 -16.50
C PRO A 137 9.07 28.07 -17.64
N SER A 138 8.46 27.84 -18.79
CA SER A 138 9.11 27.27 -19.99
C SER A 138 10.22 28.16 -20.57
N ASP A 139 10.26 29.45 -20.24
CA ASP A 139 11.36 30.34 -20.66
C ASP A 139 12.68 29.95 -20.02
N LEU A 140 12.69 29.15 -18.95
CA LEU A 140 13.92 28.61 -18.34
C LEU A 140 14.74 27.80 -19.34
N ASP A 141 14.13 27.17 -20.33
CA ASP A 141 14.83 26.45 -21.41
C ASP A 141 15.78 27.34 -22.22
N LYS A 142 15.52 28.64 -22.24
CA LYS A 142 16.36 29.62 -22.95
C LYS A 142 17.62 29.98 -22.19
N ILE A 143 17.69 29.73 -20.90
CA ILE A 143 18.78 30.19 -20.02
C ILE A 143 19.50 29.04 -19.30
N VAL A 144 18.84 27.93 -19.01
CA VAL A 144 19.45 26.75 -18.39
C VAL A 144 20.57 26.20 -19.30
N GLY A 145 21.68 25.80 -18.70
CA GLY A 145 22.86 25.31 -19.44
C GLY A 145 23.69 26.36 -20.13
N LYS A 146 23.34 27.66 -20.06
CA LYS A 146 24.18 28.79 -20.48
C LYS A 146 25.11 29.23 -19.35
N LYS A 147 26.03 30.12 -19.64
CA LYS A 147 26.96 30.70 -18.63
C LYS A 147 26.24 31.70 -17.73
N ASP A 148 25.20 31.27 -17.07
CA ASP A 148 24.44 32.01 -16.06
C ASP A 148 24.63 31.32 -14.72
N GLU A 149 25.44 31.90 -13.84
CA GLU A 149 25.76 31.31 -12.54
C GLU A 149 24.55 31.27 -11.61
N VAL A 150 23.60 32.18 -11.77
CA VAL A 150 22.40 32.25 -10.90
C VAL A 150 21.46 31.09 -11.21
N ILE A 151 21.17 30.87 -12.50
CA ILE A 151 20.26 29.75 -12.85
C ILE A 151 20.87 28.38 -12.50
N ASN A 152 22.18 28.23 -12.69
CA ASN A 152 22.89 26.97 -12.40
C ASN A 152 22.95 26.64 -10.88
N GLN A 153 22.72 27.64 -9.99
CA GLN A 153 22.55 27.42 -8.55
C GLN A 153 21.10 27.06 -8.19
N ILE A 154 20.13 27.39 -9.04
CA ILE A 154 18.69 27.13 -8.81
C ILE A 154 18.30 25.77 -9.41
N VAL A 155 18.70 25.54 -10.67
CA VAL A 155 18.48 24.29 -11.38
C VAL A 155 19.65 24.03 -12.34
N SER A 156 20.27 22.87 -12.24
CA SER A 156 21.32 22.43 -13.14
C SER A 156 20.75 22.06 -14.52
N LYS A 157 21.63 22.02 -15.55
CA LYS A 157 21.22 21.58 -16.88
C LYS A 157 20.67 20.13 -16.84
N ASP A 158 21.36 19.24 -16.16
CA ASP A 158 20.98 17.83 -16.08
C ASP A 158 19.63 17.64 -15.35
N GLU A 159 19.39 18.44 -14.31
CA GLU A 159 18.13 18.44 -13.56
C GLU A 159 16.96 18.99 -14.41
N TRP A 160 17.21 20.02 -15.22
CA TRP A 160 16.23 20.56 -16.14
C TRP A 160 15.90 19.59 -17.28
N GLU A 161 16.89 18.91 -17.87
CA GLU A 161 16.65 17.88 -18.89
C GLU A 161 15.87 16.71 -18.31
N ALA A 162 16.28 16.20 -17.14
CA ALA A 162 15.52 15.13 -16.46
C ALA A 162 14.07 15.53 -16.16
N PHE A 163 13.85 16.78 -15.78
CA PHE A 163 12.48 17.30 -15.58
C PHE A 163 11.68 17.34 -16.89
N LYS A 164 12.28 17.74 -18.00
CA LYS A 164 11.61 17.72 -19.31
C LYS A 164 11.28 16.30 -19.76
N ASP A 165 12.23 15.38 -19.59
CA ASP A 165 12.03 13.97 -19.92
C ASP A 165 10.87 13.37 -19.10
N GLU A 166 10.78 13.70 -17.80
CA GLU A 166 9.65 13.33 -16.95
C GLU A 166 8.31 13.88 -17.49
N MET A 167 8.29 15.15 -17.92
CA MET A 167 7.08 15.76 -18.48
C MET A 167 6.69 15.13 -19.82
N GLU A 168 7.65 14.86 -20.71
CA GLU A 168 7.41 14.16 -21.96
C GLU A 168 6.84 12.76 -21.74
N HIS A 169 7.46 12.02 -20.81
CA HIS A 169 6.99 10.71 -20.42
C HIS A 169 5.53 10.75 -19.89
N ASN A 170 5.22 11.70 -19.00
CA ASN A 170 3.87 11.90 -18.49
C ASN A 170 2.84 12.18 -19.59
N ILE A 171 3.22 12.96 -20.61
CA ILE A 171 2.36 13.22 -21.79
C ILE A 171 2.15 11.95 -22.59
N ARG A 172 3.19 11.19 -22.88
CA ARG A 172 3.09 9.91 -23.59
C ARG A 172 2.20 8.94 -22.82
N ALA A 173 2.43 8.80 -21.52
CA ALA A 173 1.62 7.96 -20.65
C ALA A 173 0.14 8.34 -20.69
N GLN A 174 -0.17 9.64 -20.59
CA GLN A 174 -1.55 10.10 -20.70
C GLN A 174 -2.18 9.79 -22.06
N LYS A 175 -1.45 9.96 -23.16
CA LYS A 175 -1.94 9.65 -24.51
C LYS A 175 -2.16 8.15 -24.69
N ILE A 176 -1.22 7.29 -24.27
CA ILE A 176 -1.40 5.82 -24.29
C ILE A 176 -2.60 5.43 -23.44
N MET A 177 -2.74 5.98 -22.24
CA MET A 177 -3.89 5.74 -21.37
C MET A 177 -5.21 6.20 -22.00
N MET A 178 -5.20 7.31 -22.76
CA MET A 178 -6.37 7.77 -23.54
C MET A 178 -6.72 6.81 -24.69
N LEU A 179 -5.73 6.27 -25.39
CA LEU A 179 -5.94 5.28 -26.46
C LEU A 179 -6.52 4.00 -25.89
N VAL A 180 -5.93 3.44 -24.85
CA VAL A 180 -6.46 2.25 -24.15
C VAL A 180 -7.85 2.53 -23.58
N GLY A 181 -8.04 3.68 -22.94
CA GLY A 181 -9.36 4.09 -22.43
C GLY A 181 -10.41 4.30 -23.52
N GLY A 182 -10.00 4.76 -24.70
CA GLY A 182 -10.88 4.89 -25.87
C GLY A 182 -11.31 3.53 -26.43
N ALA A 183 -10.46 2.51 -26.34
CA ALA A 183 -10.81 1.14 -26.71
C ALA A 183 -11.82 0.48 -25.75
N ILE A 184 -11.94 0.99 -24.53
CA ILE A 184 -12.87 0.50 -23.48
C ILE A 184 -14.14 1.39 -23.43
N MET A 185 -14.60 1.92 -24.55
CA MET A 185 -15.86 2.68 -24.61
C MET A 185 -17.03 1.74 -24.86
N PRO A 186 -18.22 2.00 -24.27
CA PRO A 186 -19.39 1.18 -24.56
C PRO A 186 -19.80 1.35 -26.00
N ASN A 187 -20.10 0.24 -26.67
CA ASN A 187 -20.74 0.23 -27.97
C ASN A 187 -22.27 0.30 -27.81
N ASP A 188 -23.00 0.37 -28.94
CA ASP A 188 -24.48 0.46 -28.92
C ASP A 188 -25.15 -0.75 -28.26
N LEU A 189 -24.52 -1.94 -28.31
CA LEU A 189 -25.03 -3.15 -27.67
C LEU A 189 -24.86 -3.05 -26.16
N ASP A 190 -23.69 -2.61 -25.68
CA ASP A 190 -23.43 -2.39 -24.25
C ASP A 190 -24.42 -1.38 -23.65
N LEU A 191 -24.74 -0.31 -24.41
CA LEU A 191 -25.71 0.69 -23.98
C LEU A 191 -27.15 0.16 -23.98
N LEU A 192 -27.48 -0.72 -24.92
CA LEU A 192 -28.78 -1.40 -24.95
C LEU A 192 -28.90 -2.38 -23.78
N GLU A 193 -27.86 -3.14 -23.46
CA GLU A 193 -27.82 -4.01 -22.30
C GLU A 193 -27.96 -3.19 -21.02
N MET A 194 -27.21 -2.09 -20.88
CA MET A 194 -27.30 -1.19 -19.74
C MET A 194 -28.71 -0.58 -19.57
N GLN A 195 -29.42 -0.31 -20.67
CA GLN A 195 -30.83 0.14 -20.63
C GLN A 195 -31.74 -0.92 -20.00
N ASN A 196 -31.43 -2.20 -20.21
CA ASN A 196 -32.26 -3.33 -19.77
C ASN A 196 -31.80 -3.92 -18.43
N ASP A 197 -30.59 -3.61 -17.97
CA ASP A 197 -30.01 -4.19 -16.75
C ASP A 197 -30.84 -3.97 -15.48
N ASP A 198 -31.58 -2.86 -15.42
CA ASP A 198 -32.47 -2.53 -14.28
C ASP A 198 -33.91 -3.07 -14.49
N GLU A 199 -34.18 -3.81 -15.57
CA GLU A 199 -35.49 -4.43 -15.73
C GLU A 199 -35.74 -5.40 -14.59
N VAL A 200 -36.72 -5.07 -13.75
CA VAL A 200 -37.06 -5.90 -12.58
C VAL A 200 -37.95 -7.05 -13.02
N MET A 201 -37.49 -8.25 -12.76
CA MET A 201 -38.20 -9.49 -13.04
C MET A 201 -38.79 -10.07 -11.75
N GLU A 202 -40.09 -10.37 -11.75
CA GLU A 202 -40.73 -11.16 -10.72
C GLU A 202 -40.76 -12.64 -11.19
N VAL A 203 -40.07 -13.51 -10.49
CA VAL A 203 -39.86 -14.91 -10.88
C VAL A 203 -40.38 -15.86 -9.81
N VAL A 204 -41.23 -16.77 -10.21
CA VAL A 204 -41.62 -17.96 -9.40
C VAL A 204 -40.69 -19.08 -9.80
N LEU A 205 -40.04 -19.73 -8.85
CA LEU A 205 -39.09 -20.78 -9.13
C LEU A 205 -39.12 -21.89 -8.07
N THR A 206 -38.58 -23.03 -8.46
CA THR A 206 -38.12 -24.08 -7.56
C THR A 206 -36.72 -24.50 -7.96
N LYS A 207 -35.91 -24.94 -7.03
CA LYS A 207 -34.53 -25.36 -7.30
C LYS A 207 -34.21 -26.71 -6.67
N LYS A 208 -33.27 -27.41 -7.30
CA LYS A 208 -32.65 -28.61 -6.77
C LYS A 208 -31.15 -28.39 -6.64
N ASP A 209 -30.70 -28.20 -5.40
CA ASP A 209 -29.29 -27.96 -5.11
C ASP A 209 -28.45 -29.21 -5.38
N TYR A 210 -27.27 -29.03 -5.97
CA TYR A 210 -26.36 -30.14 -6.30
C TYR A 210 -25.72 -30.78 -5.06
N THR A 211 -25.77 -30.12 -3.91
CA THR A 211 -25.37 -30.71 -2.62
C THR A 211 -26.28 -31.86 -2.20
N SER A 212 -27.51 -31.94 -2.75
CA SER A 212 -28.46 -33.06 -2.52
C SER A 212 -28.16 -34.30 -3.37
N LEU A 213 -27.20 -34.21 -4.30
CA LEU A 213 -26.83 -35.32 -5.19
C LEU A 213 -25.58 -36.04 -4.67
N GLU A 214 -25.51 -37.35 -4.83
CA GLU A 214 -24.36 -38.16 -4.43
C GLU A 214 -23.17 -37.90 -5.36
N ASP A 215 -22.11 -37.26 -4.88
CA ASP A 215 -20.93 -36.91 -5.64
C ASP A 215 -20.29 -38.08 -6.38
N LYS A 216 -20.24 -39.26 -5.76
CA LYS A 216 -19.67 -40.49 -6.37
C LYS A 216 -20.26 -40.84 -7.73
N LYS A 217 -21.51 -40.46 -8.01
CA LYS A 217 -22.15 -40.72 -9.32
C LYS A 217 -21.68 -39.75 -10.41
N PHE A 218 -21.11 -38.66 -10.02
CA PHE A 218 -20.71 -37.56 -10.89
C PHE A 218 -19.21 -37.30 -10.86
N GLU A 219 -18.41 -38.26 -10.35
CA GLU A 219 -16.95 -38.08 -10.30
C GLU A 219 -16.40 -37.88 -11.71
N PRO A 220 -15.66 -36.76 -11.95
CA PRO A 220 -15.16 -36.44 -13.27
C PRO A 220 -13.96 -37.31 -13.63
N THR A 221 -13.80 -37.61 -14.91
CA THR A 221 -12.61 -38.24 -15.47
C THR A 221 -11.47 -37.22 -15.57
N GLN A 222 -10.23 -37.70 -15.75
CA GLN A 222 -9.07 -36.82 -15.95
C GLN A 222 -9.22 -35.95 -17.19
N ASP A 223 -9.82 -36.48 -18.26
CA ASP A 223 -10.05 -35.72 -19.49
C ASP A 223 -11.06 -34.57 -19.27
N GLU A 224 -12.12 -34.80 -18.48
CA GLU A 224 -13.09 -33.78 -18.12
C GLU A 224 -12.47 -32.68 -17.23
N ILE A 225 -11.62 -33.07 -16.28
CA ILE A 225 -10.86 -32.11 -15.44
C ILE A 225 -9.90 -31.30 -16.31
N LYS A 226 -9.19 -31.95 -17.24
CA LYS A 226 -8.28 -31.28 -18.16
C LYS A 226 -9.01 -30.31 -19.10
N ALA A 227 -10.19 -30.68 -19.59
CA ALA A 227 -11.00 -29.79 -20.44
C ALA A 227 -11.37 -28.47 -19.72
N VAL A 228 -11.74 -28.57 -18.42
CA VAL A 228 -11.99 -27.40 -17.58
C VAL A 228 -10.70 -26.58 -17.41
N TYR A 229 -9.56 -27.25 -17.16
CA TYR A 229 -8.30 -26.53 -17.07
C TYR A 229 -7.95 -25.75 -18.33
N ASP A 230 -8.08 -26.40 -19.50
CA ASP A 230 -7.77 -25.76 -20.79
C ASP A 230 -8.70 -24.56 -21.09
N GLU A 231 -9.96 -24.60 -20.62
CA GLU A 231 -10.93 -23.50 -20.72
C GLU A 231 -10.56 -22.33 -19.79
N TYR A 232 -10.15 -22.64 -18.57
CA TYR A 232 -9.95 -21.63 -17.50
C TYR A 232 -8.48 -21.31 -17.23
N LYS A 233 -7.50 -21.89 -17.91
CA LYS A 233 -6.06 -21.78 -17.62
C LYS A 233 -5.56 -20.32 -17.52
N ASN A 234 -6.18 -19.38 -18.21
CA ASN A 234 -5.82 -17.96 -18.15
C ASN A 234 -6.03 -17.34 -16.75
N LEU A 235 -6.84 -17.97 -15.88
CA LEU A 235 -6.98 -17.57 -14.48
C LEU A 235 -5.69 -17.82 -13.68
N TRP A 236 -4.82 -18.70 -14.18
CA TRP A 236 -3.59 -19.13 -13.53
C TRP A 236 -2.34 -18.77 -14.32
N LYS A 237 -2.43 -17.68 -15.11
CA LYS A 237 -1.28 -17.17 -15.85
C LYS A 237 -0.22 -16.66 -14.87
N LEU A 238 1.03 -17.06 -15.09
CA LEU A 238 2.20 -16.60 -14.35
C LEU A 238 3.02 -15.67 -15.24
N ASN A 239 3.53 -14.59 -14.65
CA ASN A 239 4.40 -13.66 -15.35
C ASN A 239 5.88 -13.86 -14.99
N GLU A 240 6.16 -14.70 -13.96
CA GLU A 240 7.50 -14.95 -13.44
C GLU A 240 7.56 -16.29 -12.70
N LYS A 241 8.79 -16.77 -12.44
CA LYS A 241 9.02 -17.96 -11.60
C LYS A 241 8.30 -17.82 -10.28
N THR A 242 7.48 -18.79 -9.94
CA THR A 242 6.65 -18.82 -8.73
C THR A 242 6.95 -20.08 -7.92
N VAL A 243 7.08 -19.92 -6.62
CA VAL A 243 7.24 -21.02 -5.66
C VAL A 243 5.95 -21.17 -4.86
N ILE A 244 5.38 -22.37 -4.89
CA ILE A 244 4.25 -22.74 -4.04
C ILE A 244 4.84 -23.39 -2.79
N ALA A 245 4.45 -22.90 -1.61
CA ALA A 245 5.04 -23.33 -0.36
C ALA A 245 4.02 -23.30 0.77
N HIS A 246 4.27 -24.04 1.83
CA HIS A 246 3.58 -23.91 3.10
C HIS A 246 4.44 -23.11 4.09
N ALA A 247 3.89 -22.02 4.64
CA ALA A 247 4.55 -21.20 5.65
C ALA A 247 3.89 -21.40 7.02
N ILE A 248 4.68 -21.59 8.05
CA ILE A 248 4.29 -21.49 9.46
C ILE A 248 4.88 -20.20 10.01
N ALA A 249 4.04 -19.30 10.51
CA ALA A 249 4.45 -18.09 11.21
C ALA A 249 3.96 -18.14 12.65
N VAL A 250 4.90 -18.13 13.59
CA VAL A 250 4.63 -18.10 15.04
C VAL A 250 4.89 -16.70 15.54
N PRO A 251 3.85 -15.93 15.93
CA PRO A 251 4.04 -14.58 16.45
C PRO A 251 4.93 -14.55 17.69
N ILE A 252 5.86 -13.61 17.77
CA ILE A 252 6.68 -13.35 18.94
C ILE A 252 5.87 -12.50 19.93
N ALA A 253 5.01 -13.16 20.69
CA ALA A 253 4.18 -12.53 21.71
C ALA A 253 4.70 -12.84 23.13
N PRO A 254 4.51 -11.93 24.11
CA PRO A 254 4.89 -12.19 25.48
C PRO A 254 4.13 -13.39 26.07
N SER A 255 4.86 -14.24 26.77
CA SER A 255 4.27 -15.37 27.50
C SER A 255 3.54 -14.90 28.76
N ALA A 256 2.72 -15.80 29.34
CA ALA A 256 2.09 -15.54 30.66
C ALA A 256 3.13 -15.22 31.75
N ALA A 257 4.33 -15.79 31.67
CA ALA A 257 5.42 -15.49 32.57
C ALA A 257 5.98 -14.07 32.37
N ASP A 258 6.10 -13.62 31.11
CA ASP A 258 6.54 -12.26 30.77
C ASP A 258 5.51 -11.23 31.25
N ILE A 259 4.23 -11.48 31.04
CA ILE A 259 3.14 -10.61 31.50
C ILE A 259 3.16 -10.51 33.05
N LYS A 260 3.31 -11.64 33.75
CA LYS A 260 3.43 -11.63 35.21
C LYS A 260 4.63 -10.85 35.71
N ALA A 261 5.78 -10.98 35.03
CA ALA A 261 7.00 -10.23 35.39
C ALA A 261 6.80 -8.72 35.12
N ALA A 262 6.16 -8.37 34.00
CA ALA A 262 5.81 -6.99 33.67
C ALA A 262 4.81 -6.39 34.65
N ASP A 263 3.81 -7.14 35.12
CA ASP A 263 2.87 -6.72 36.16
C ASP A 263 3.57 -6.40 37.49
N ALA A 264 4.51 -7.26 37.89
CA ALA A 264 5.30 -7.03 39.11
C ALA A 264 6.20 -5.78 38.97
N LEU A 265 6.79 -5.58 37.78
CA LEU A 265 7.60 -4.39 37.48
C LEU A 265 6.76 -3.11 37.48
N TYR A 266 5.58 -3.17 36.88
CA TYR A 266 4.61 -2.08 36.82
C TYR A 266 4.16 -1.65 38.23
N ALA A 267 3.81 -2.59 39.07
CA ALA A 267 3.45 -2.31 40.47
C ALA A 267 4.61 -1.63 41.23
N LYS A 268 5.84 -2.11 41.04
CA LYS A 268 7.04 -1.50 41.60
C LYS A 268 7.28 -0.08 41.06
N ALA A 269 7.13 0.11 39.76
CA ALA A 269 7.26 1.42 39.11
C ALA A 269 6.21 2.41 39.62
N TYR A 270 4.95 1.98 39.78
CA TYR A 270 3.89 2.81 40.36
C TYR A 270 4.16 3.20 41.81
N ALA A 271 4.59 2.28 42.63
CA ALA A 271 5.00 2.58 44.00
C ALA A 271 6.20 3.57 44.06
N THR A 272 7.14 3.44 43.14
CA THR A 272 8.26 4.38 42.99
C THR A 272 7.77 5.77 42.58
N LEU A 273 6.84 5.84 41.63
CA LEU A 273 6.20 7.08 41.19
C LEU A 273 5.51 7.80 42.38
N GLN A 274 4.70 7.05 43.14
CA GLN A 274 4.00 7.62 44.30
C GLN A 274 4.93 8.13 45.40
N GLY A 275 6.07 7.42 45.63
CA GLY A 275 6.98 7.79 46.71
C GLY A 275 8.06 8.79 46.34
N LYS A 276 8.51 8.82 45.10
CA LYS A 276 9.71 9.58 44.66
C LYS A 276 9.46 10.47 43.44
N GLY A 277 8.24 10.45 42.86
CA GLY A 277 7.88 11.19 41.68
C GLY A 277 8.37 10.52 40.37
N ILE A 278 7.95 11.08 39.23
CA ILE A 278 8.11 10.46 37.93
C ILE A 278 9.57 10.43 37.45
N ASP A 279 10.41 11.36 37.86
CA ASP A 279 11.83 11.36 37.48
C ASP A 279 12.59 10.16 38.05
N ALA A 280 12.12 9.56 39.14
CA ALA A 280 12.69 8.32 39.63
C ALA A 280 12.46 7.11 38.73
N LEU A 281 11.47 7.17 37.82
CA LEU A 281 11.21 6.14 36.80
C LEU A 281 12.31 6.07 35.77
N ARG A 282 13.06 7.16 35.52
CA ARG A 282 14.20 7.18 34.58
C ARG A 282 15.29 6.15 34.94
N ASN A 283 15.31 5.67 36.21
CA ASN A 283 16.19 4.62 36.64
C ASN A 283 15.62 3.19 36.49
N ILE A 284 14.38 3.08 35.96
CA ILE A 284 13.75 1.80 35.64
C ILE A 284 13.72 1.71 34.12
N ASN A 285 14.52 0.81 33.55
CA ASN A 285 14.80 0.76 32.12
C ASN A 285 13.51 0.79 31.25
N GLU A 286 12.52 -0.01 31.61
CA GLU A 286 11.25 -0.16 30.88
C GLU A 286 10.36 1.09 30.98
N PHE A 287 10.53 1.90 32.03
CA PHE A 287 9.78 3.12 32.29
C PHE A 287 10.63 4.41 32.19
N SER A 288 11.85 4.29 31.66
CA SER A 288 12.81 5.41 31.59
C SER A 288 12.41 6.52 30.62
N ASN A 289 11.55 6.22 29.66
CA ASN A 289 11.06 7.21 28.70
C ASN A 289 9.93 8.05 29.31
N VAL A 290 10.32 9.14 29.99
CA VAL A 290 9.38 10.11 30.57
C VAL A 290 9.21 11.29 29.63
N GLN A 291 7.98 11.52 29.21
CA GLN A 291 7.58 12.60 28.29
C GLN A 291 6.67 13.57 29.02
N GLU A 292 6.87 14.87 28.82
CA GLU A 292 5.98 15.92 29.27
C GLU A 292 4.98 16.28 28.19
N MET A 293 3.72 16.40 28.57
CA MET A 293 2.62 16.80 27.70
C MET A 293 1.86 17.97 28.32
N LYS A 294 1.51 18.95 27.51
CA LYS A 294 0.58 20.02 27.89
C LYS A 294 -0.74 19.79 27.17
N LEU A 295 -1.80 19.53 27.91
CA LEU A 295 -3.11 19.15 27.41
C LEU A 295 -4.16 20.20 27.76
N THR A 296 -5.00 20.54 26.80
CA THR A 296 -6.29 21.22 27.06
C THR A 296 -7.34 20.19 27.52
N ASP A 297 -8.49 20.63 27.99
CA ASP A 297 -9.63 19.75 28.33
C ASP A 297 -10.00 18.81 27.16
N ALA A 298 -10.03 19.36 25.94
CA ALA A 298 -10.35 18.58 24.75
C ALA A 298 -9.31 17.52 24.45
N GLN A 299 -8.01 17.88 24.56
CA GLN A 299 -6.90 16.95 24.33
C GLN A 299 -6.82 15.88 25.42
N ALA A 300 -7.11 16.24 26.70
CA ALA A 300 -7.20 15.27 27.78
C ALA A 300 -8.32 14.24 27.54
N LYS A 301 -9.48 14.69 27.05
CA LYS A 301 -10.59 13.80 26.64
C LYS A 301 -10.21 12.90 25.47
N GLN A 302 -9.57 13.48 24.46
CA GLN A 302 -9.12 12.72 23.28
C GLN A 302 -8.08 11.65 23.66
N LEU A 303 -7.10 12.00 24.50
CA LEU A 303 -6.09 11.03 24.97
C LEU A 303 -6.73 9.93 25.84
N GLY A 304 -7.69 10.28 26.72
CA GLY A 304 -8.44 9.29 27.49
C GLY A 304 -9.21 8.32 26.60
N GLN A 305 -9.82 8.80 25.51
CA GLN A 305 -10.49 7.94 24.51
C GLN A 305 -9.50 7.04 23.77
N GLN A 306 -8.36 7.58 23.36
CA GLN A 306 -7.30 6.80 22.69
C GLN A 306 -6.73 5.69 23.59
N LEU A 307 -6.53 6.00 24.85
CA LEU A 307 -6.10 5.05 25.87
C LEU A 307 -7.22 4.09 26.30
N ARG A 308 -8.48 4.36 25.95
CA ARG A 308 -9.70 3.72 26.49
C ARG A 308 -9.80 3.84 28.01
N ASP A 309 -9.25 4.91 28.55
CA ASP A 309 -9.28 5.25 29.97
C ASP A 309 -10.33 6.31 30.26
N SER A 310 -11.51 5.89 30.70
CA SER A 310 -12.66 6.76 30.95
C SER A 310 -12.46 7.76 32.10
N VAL A 311 -11.47 7.54 32.97
CA VAL A 311 -11.21 8.41 34.14
C VAL A 311 -10.04 9.34 33.92
N PHE A 312 -9.19 9.10 32.92
CA PHE A 312 -7.99 9.90 32.66
C PHE A 312 -8.27 11.38 32.50
N ALA A 313 -9.25 11.74 31.66
CA ALA A 313 -9.57 13.14 31.39
C ALA A 313 -9.96 13.90 32.67
N ASN A 314 -10.84 13.30 33.48
CA ASN A 314 -11.24 13.90 34.73
C ASN A 314 -10.07 14.02 35.72
N TRP A 315 -9.23 12.98 35.80
CA TRP A 315 -8.02 13.01 36.61
C TRP A 315 -7.06 14.12 36.14
N ALA A 316 -6.76 14.21 34.85
CA ALA A 316 -5.84 15.21 34.32
C ALA A 316 -6.32 16.65 34.58
N VAL A 317 -7.62 16.91 34.53
CA VAL A 317 -8.21 18.23 34.74
C VAL A 317 -8.33 18.59 36.23
N SER A 318 -8.86 17.67 37.05
CA SER A 318 -9.32 17.98 38.40
C SER A 318 -8.29 17.69 39.50
N SER A 319 -7.22 16.92 39.20
CA SER A 319 -6.22 16.56 40.23
C SER A 319 -5.29 17.72 40.56
N GLU A 320 -4.75 17.66 41.76
CA GLU A 320 -3.70 18.59 42.22
C GLU A 320 -2.33 18.21 41.66
N ALA A 321 -1.36 19.12 41.81
CA ALA A 321 0.03 18.85 41.44
C ALA A 321 0.58 17.62 42.20
N ASN A 322 1.40 16.86 41.54
CA ASN A 322 1.98 15.57 41.99
C ASN A 322 0.98 14.40 42.12
N ALA A 323 -0.28 14.57 41.81
CA ALA A 323 -1.22 13.45 41.72
C ALA A 323 -0.74 12.46 40.67
N THR A 324 -0.86 11.16 40.96
CA THR A 324 -0.44 10.07 40.11
C THR A 324 -1.63 9.33 39.54
N HIS A 325 -1.49 8.82 38.32
CA HIS A 325 -2.46 7.96 37.67
C HIS A 325 -1.77 6.79 37.01
N GLN A 326 -2.44 5.66 36.99
CA GLN A 326 -1.94 4.45 36.35
C GLN A 326 -2.98 3.94 35.36
N PHE A 327 -2.50 3.44 34.25
CA PHE A 327 -3.31 2.83 33.21
C PHE A 327 -2.68 1.54 32.71
N LYS A 328 -3.50 0.53 32.54
CA LYS A 328 -3.10 -0.76 31.98
C LYS A 328 -4.22 -1.29 31.10
N GLU A 329 -3.92 -1.53 29.83
CA GLU A 329 -4.80 -2.24 28.91
C GLU A 329 -3.96 -3.21 28.08
N ASP A 330 -4.34 -4.48 28.07
CA ASP A 330 -3.63 -5.57 27.39
C ASP A 330 -2.12 -5.58 27.74
N LEU A 331 -1.28 -5.27 26.75
CA LEU A 331 0.18 -5.23 26.88
C LEU A 331 0.74 -3.81 27.04
N ASN A 332 -0.13 -2.80 27.12
CA ASN A 332 0.27 -1.39 27.21
C ASN A 332 0.07 -0.89 28.63
N TYR A 333 1.15 -0.45 29.25
CA TYR A 333 1.17 0.09 30.60
C TYR A 333 1.61 1.55 30.54
N ALA A 334 0.92 2.41 31.25
CA ALA A 334 1.25 3.83 31.34
C ALA A 334 1.16 4.33 32.79
N LEU A 335 2.07 5.19 33.17
CA LEU A 335 2.14 5.87 34.43
C LEU A 335 2.17 7.37 34.20
N PHE A 336 1.37 8.11 34.96
CA PHE A 336 1.21 9.54 34.80
C PHE A 336 1.42 10.26 36.10
N GLN A 337 1.99 11.47 36.03
CA GLN A 337 2.06 12.41 37.13
C GLN A 337 1.62 13.80 36.66
N LYS A 338 0.67 14.39 37.38
CA LYS A 338 0.27 15.78 37.18
C LYS A 338 1.38 16.69 37.63
N VAL A 339 1.81 17.63 36.80
CA VAL A 339 2.82 18.63 37.18
C VAL A 339 2.16 19.92 37.68
N LYS A 340 1.34 20.51 36.83
CA LYS A 340 0.64 21.78 37.12
C LYS A 340 -0.57 22.01 36.24
N SER A 341 -1.39 22.98 36.64
CA SER A 341 -2.42 23.55 35.79
C SER A 341 -2.16 25.06 35.69
N GLU A 342 -2.15 25.59 34.49
CA GLU A 342 -1.88 27.00 34.25
C GLU A 342 -2.65 27.52 33.03
N GLU A 343 -3.01 28.80 33.08
CA GLU A 343 -3.61 29.45 31.96
C GLU A 343 -2.52 29.94 31.00
N LEU A 344 -2.51 29.40 29.79
CA LEU A 344 -1.51 29.74 28.76
C LEU A 344 -2.21 30.28 27.51
N LEU A 345 -1.47 31.03 26.73
CA LEU A 345 -1.88 31.47 25.40
C LEU A 345 -2.05 30.24 24.50
N ASP A 346 -3.28 30.00 24.04
CA ASP A 346 -3.68 28.83 23.22
C ASP A 346 -3.61 29.15 21.73
N THR A 347 -4.39 30.11 21.30
CA THR A 347 -4.52 30.49 19.89
C THR A 347 -4.44 31.99 19.73
N ILE A 348 -3.66 32.42 18.74
CA ILE A 348 -3.62 33.83 18.31
C ILE A 348 -4.07 33.91 16.85
N LYS A 349 -4.59 35.07 16.44
CA LYS A 349 -4.71 35.45 15.04
C LYS A 349 -3.72 36.56 14.75
N VAL A 350 -3.01 36.39 13.63
CA VAL A 350 -1.90 37.26 13.25
C VAL A 350 -2.14 37.83 11.86
N LYS A 351 -2.03 39.17 11.76
CA LYS A 351 -1.82 39.83 10.47
C LYS A 351 -0.31 39.96 10.21
N GLN A 352 0.11 39.51 9.09
CA GLN A 352 1.51 39.51 8.68
C GLN A 352 1.69 40.44 7.47
N VAL A 353 2.74 41.24 7.51
CA VAL A 353 3.14 42.11 6.40
C VAL A 353 4.63 41.90 6.15
N THR A 354 4.98 41.50 4.96
CA THR A 354 6.37 41.42 4.49
C THR A 354 6.73 42.72 3.77
N VAL A 355 7.93 43.21 4.07
CA VAL A 355 8.46 44.45 3.51
C VAL A 355 9.83 44.17 2.92
N GLU A 356 10.00 44.42 1.64
CA GLU A 356 11.29 44.38 0.96
C GLU A 356 11.95 45.73 1.05
N GLY A 357 13.27 45.74 1.26
CA GLY A 357 14.07 46.96 1.30
C GLY A 357 14.89 47.13 2.57
N ASN A 358 15.64 48.20 2.59
CA ASN A 358 16.55 48.54 3.69
C ASN A 358 15.78 48.98 4.95
N LYS A 359 16.51 49.19 6.05
CA LYS A 359 15.95 49.55 7.34
C LYS A 359 15.02 50.79 7.28
N ALA A 360 15.38 51.82 6.50
CA ALA A 360 14.57 53.03 6.35
C ALA A 360 13.21 52.72 5.67
N ALA A 361 13.17 51.83 4.67
CA ALA A 361 11.92 51.38 4.05
C ALA A 361 11.05 50.59 5.03
N GLN A 362 11.67 49.67 5.80
CA GLN A 362 11.00 48.86 6.82
C GLN A 362 10.37 49.76 7.90
N ASP A 363 11.12 50.74 8.43
CA ASP A 363 10.66 51.65 9.47
C ASP A 363 9.52 52.55 8.96
N LYS A 364 9.57 52.98 7.69
CA LYS A 364 8.49 53.74 7.04
C LYS A 364 7.20 52.95 6.95
N VAL A 365 7.28 51.69 6.53
CA VAL A 365 6.05 50.83 6.45
C VAL A 365 5.52 50.51 7.84
N LEU A 366 6.39 50.23 8.80
CA LEU A 366 6.01 50.01 10.19
C LEU A 366 5.27 51.22 10.78
N ALA A 367 5.77 52.46 10.55
CA ALA A 367 5.14 53.68 11.00
C ALA A 367 3.76 53.90 10.33
N ALA A 368 3.67 53.66 9.02
CA ALA A 368 2.41 53.77 8.29
C ALA A 368 1.35 52.76 8.79
N LEU A 369 1.73 51.50 9.00
CA LEU A 369 0.85 50.48 9.58
C LEU A 369 0.37 50.84 10.97
N ASN A 370 1.23 51.37 11.83
CA ASN A 370 0.88 51.80 13.18
C ASN A 370 0.08 53.07 13.21
N ALA A 371 0.13 53.89 12.14
CA ALA A 371 -0.73 55.02 11.92
C ALA A 371 -2.10 54.67 11.27
N GLY A 372 -2.35 53.35 11.01
CA GLY A 372 -3.60 52.86 10.42
C GLY A 372 -3.71 53.09 8.90
N GLN A 373 -2.61 53.38 8.21
CA GLN A 373 -2.60 53.62 6.77
C GLN A 373 -2.62 52.31 6.00
N ASP A 374 -3.27 52.31 4.84
CA ASP A 374 -3.22 51.16 3.92
C ASP A 374 -1.87 51.14 3.18
N VAL A 375 -1.11 50.06 3.40
CA VAL A 375 0.22 49.84 2.81
C VAL A 375 0.19 48.88 1.63
N SER A 376 -0.96 48.32 1.28
CA SER A 376 -1.07 47.29 0.24
C SER A 376 -0.60 47.72 -1.16
N LYS A 377 -0.61 49.05 -1.40
CA LYS A 377 -0.16 49.64 -2.67
C LYS A 377 1.32 50.13 -2.64
N MET A 378 1.97 49.98 -1.50
CA MET A 378 3.39 50.36 -1.40
C MET A 378 4.30 49.36 -2.10
N LYS A 379 5.29 49.84 -2.85
CA LYS A 379 6.24 48.96 -3.58
C LYS A 379 7.02 48.08 -2.59
N GLY A 380 7.09 46.78 -2.88
CA GLY A 380 7.83 45.83 -2.04
C GLY A 380 7.11 45.47 -0.73
N VAL A 381 5.79 45.74 -0.62
CA VAL A 381 5.00 45.38 0.54
C VAL A 381 3.96 44.34 0.15
N GLN A 382 3.93 43.24 0.88
CA GLN A 382 2.93 42.18 0.73
C GLN A 382 2.17 42.02 2.05
N VAL A 383 0.85 42.12 1.99
CA VAL A 383 -0.04 41.91 3.12
C VAL A 383 -0.63 40.53 3.03
N MET A 384 -0.39 39.68 4.05
CA MET A 384 -0.91 38.32 4.09
C MET A 384 -2.31 38.31 4.76
N PRO A 385 -3.17 37.37 4.33
CA PRO A 385 -4.43 37.13 5.04
C PRO A 385 -4.20 36.81 6.53
N GLU A 386 -5.18 37.17 7.37
CA GLU A 386 -5.13 36.85 8.79
C GLU A 386 -5.15 35.33 9.01
N GLN A 387 -4.17 34.83 9.75
CA GLN A 387 -4.00 33.39 9.99
C GLN A 387 -4.12 33.06 11.48
N PRO A 388 -4.86 32.00 11.86
CA PRO A 388 -4.82 31.46 13.21
C PRO A 388 -3.50 30.69 13.43
N VAL A 389 -2.84 30.95 14.56
CA VAL A 389 -1.62 30.26 15.00
C VAL A 389 -1.90 29.58 16.34
N PRO A 390 -1.87 28.23 16.41
CA PRO A 390 -1.98 27.48 17.66
C PRO A 390 -0.63 27.53 18.39
N VAL A 391 -0.54 28.37 19.41
CA VAL A 391 0.75 28.69 20.07
C VAL A 391 1.39 27.48 20.74
N GLN A 392 0.62 26.74 21.53
CA GLN A 392 1.13 25.57 22.24
C GLN A 392 1.27 24.35 21.33
N GLY A 393 0.36 24.19 20.37
CA GLY A 393 0.40 23.09 19.40
C GLY A 393 1.60 23.16 18.46
N ALA A 394 2.09 24.37 18.15
CA ALA A 394 3.26 24.61 17.33
C ALA A 394 4.59 24.51 18.12
N GLN A 395 4.53 24.28 19.44
CA GLN A 395 5.69 24.25 20.33
C GLN A 395 6.64 25.45 20.16
N LEU A 396 6.05 26.66 20.03
CA LEU A 396 6.82 27.86 19.77
C LEU A 396 7.73 28.20 20.97
N PRO A 397 8.98 28.63 20.72
CA PRO A 397 9.86 29.12 21.78
C PRO A 397 9.25 30.30 22.53
N ASP A 398 9.49 30.41 23.83
CA ASP A 398 8.98 31.49 24.67
C ASP A 398 9.33 32.88 24.12
N SER A 399 10.51 33.05 23.51
CA SER A 399 10.93 34.29 22.85
C SER A 399 10.04 34.70 21.68
N ILE A 400 9.45 33.73 20.98
CA ILE A 400 8.50 33.95 19.89
C ILE A 400 7.12 34.27 20.45
N ILE A 401 6.70 33.55 21.49
CA ILE A 401 5.44 33.83 22.17
C ILE A 401 5.41 35.27 22.71
N THR A 402 6.47 35.72 23.40
CA THR A 402 6.61 37.08 23.90
C THR A 402 6.54 38.13 22.79
N LYS A 403 7.08 37.86 21.60
CA LYS A 403 6.95 38.75 20.44
C LYS A 403 5.49 38.89 20.00
N PHE A 404 4.75 37.80 19.94
CA PHE A 404 3.32 37.87 19.60
C PHE A 404 2.49 38.62 20.65
N GLU A 405 2.77 38.44 21.93
CA GLU A 405 2.14 39.18 23.01
C GLU A 405 2.43 40.67 22.90
N SER A 406 3.66 41.06 22.60
CA SER A 406 4.05 42.48 22.42
C SER A 406 3.44 43.12 21.15
N ALA A 407 2.92 42.32 20.22
CA ALA A 407 2.30 42.76 18.98
C ALA A 407 0.79 42.98 19.09
N THR A 408 0.17 42.93 20.27
CA THR A 408 -1.29 42.95 20.45
C THR A 408 -1.95 44.22 19.94
N ASP A 409 -1.39 45.39 20.25
CA ASP A 409 -2.00 46.67 19.90
C ASP A 409 -1.39 47.34 18.69
N LYS A 410 -0.25 46.89 18.24
CA LYS A 410 0.53 47.51 17.17
C LYS A 410 1.32 46.49 16.37
N TYR A 411 1.70 46.87 15.14
CA TYR A 411 2.65 46.07 14.40
C TYR A 411 4.05 46.17 15.04
N VAL A 412 4.72 45.06 15.13
CA VAL A 412 6.11 44.96 15.60
C VAL A 412 6.96 44.24 14.56
N VAL A 413 8.27 44.51 14.59
CA VAL A 413 9.23 43.77 13.75
C VAL A 413 9.43 42.36 14.32
N PHE A 414 8.95 41.36 13.62
CA PHE A 414 9.09 39.97 14.01
C PHE A 414 10.46 39.40 13.61
N GLN A 415 10.83 39.67 12.37
CA GLN A 415 12.14 39.33 11.81
C GLN A 415 12.58 40.46 10.88
N SER A 416 13.86 40.78 10.83
CA SER A 416 14.42 41.81 9.98
C SER A 416 15.82 41.41 9.50
N THR A 417 16.09 41.74 8.24
CA THR A 417 17.40 41.65 7.59
C THR A 417 17.67 42.97 6.87
N ASP A 418 18.87 43.14 6.32
CA ASP A 418 19.21 44.33 5.52
C ASP A 418 18.39 44.45 4.22
N LYS A 419 17.73 43.37 3.79
CA LYS A 419 16.97 43.28 2.54
C LYS A 419 15.45 43.24 2.73
N GLY A 420 14.96 42.99 3.95
CA GLY A 420 13.53 42.92 4.21
C GLY A 420 13.17 42.67 5.66
N ALA A 421 11.91 42.85 5.99
CA ALA A 421 11.36 42.57 7.32
C ALA A 421 10.01 41.90 7.25
N MET A 422 9.73 41.08 8.25
CA MET A 422 8.40 40.59 8.58
C MET A 422 7.85 41.38 9.74
N LEU A 423 6.71 42.05 9.53
CA LEU A 423 5.97 42.81 10.54
C LEU A 423 4.71 42.01 10.92
N VAL A 424 4.42 41.90 12.21
CA VAL A 424 3.24 41.18 12.69
C VAL A 424 2.41 42.04 13.63
N LYS A 425 1.10 41.83 13.59
CA LYS A 425 0.17 42.34 14.59
C LYS A 425 -0.77 41.20 15.03
N THR A 426 -0.84 40.98 16.33
CA THR A 426 -1.78 40.04 16.93
C THR A 426 -3.15 40.70 17.07
N THR A 427 -4.15 40.16 16.41
CA THR A 427 -5.52 40.71 16.37
C THR A 427 -6.50 40.01 17.31
N TYR A 428 -6.13 38.79 17.72
CA TYR A 428 -6.93 37.99 18.64
C TYR A 428 -6.00 37.12 19.49
N GLN A 429 -6.34 36.98 20.75
CA GLN A 429 -5.67 36.09 21.70
C GLN A 429 -6.72 35.31 22.47
N LYS A 430 -6.54 34.00 22.52
CA LYS A 430 -7.32 33.09 23.34
C LYS A 430 -6.41 32.45 24.34
N LYS A 431 -6.70 32.54 25.62
CA LYS A 431 -6.07 31.73 26.67
C LYS A 431 -6.96 30.56 27.00
N SER A 432 -6.36 29.45 27.33
CA SER A 432 -6.99 28.21 27.78
C SER A 432 -6.26 27.65 28.97
N MET A 433 -6.94 26.88 29.80
CA MET A 433 -6.29 26.09 30.84
C MET A 433 -5.51 24.95 30.18
N PHE A 434 -4.25 24.83 30.56
CA PHE A 434 -3.37 23.69 30.17
C PHE A 434 -3.01 22.90 31.41
N TYR A 435 -3.07 21.59 31.23
CA TYR A 435 -2.73 20.63 32.25
C TYR A 435 -1.43 19.95 31.85
N THR A 436 -0.34 20.28 32.54
CA THR A 436 0.96 19.63 32.29
C THR A 436 0.99 18.30 33.00
N VAL A 437 1.19 17.24 32.23
CA VAL A 437 1.24 15.86 32.69
C VAL A 437 2.49 15.21 32.16
N ASN A 438 3.27 14.59 33.04
CA ASN A 438 4.35 13.68 32.65
C ASN A 438 3.80 12.27 32.48
N MET A 439 4.24 11.59 31.44
CA MET A 439 3.84 10.23 31.10
C MET A 439 5.06 9.35 30.89
N SER A 440 5.01 8.14 31.38
CA SER A 440 5.94 7.05 31.05
C SER A 440 5.15 5.84 30.59
N THR A 441 5.51 5.27 29.45
CA THR A 441 4.83 4.12 28.85
C THR A 441 5.76 2.93 28.73
N TYR A 442 5.20 1.74 28.89
CA TYR A 442 5.88 0.47 28.67
C TYR A 442 4.97 -0.49 27.92
N GLN A 443 5.43 -0.96 26.78
CA GLN A 443 4.79 -2.04 26.04
C GLN A 443 5.46 -3.37 26.39
N VAL A 444 4.69 -4.32 26.90
CA VAL A 444 5.20 -5.64 27.29
C VAL A 444 5.64 -6.39 26.04
N ALA A 445 6.89 -6.78 25.99
CA ALA A 445 7.48 -7.56 24.92
C ALA A 445 7.82 -8.98 25.38
N ALA A 446 7.96 -9.90 24.44
CA ALA A 446 8.46 -11.23 24.72
C ALA A 446 9.89 -11.18 25.26
N SER A 447 10.16 -11.91 26.33
CA SER A 447 11.52 -12.04 26.87
C SER A 447 12.40 -12.86 25.94
N LYS A 448 13.73 -12.71 26.11
CA LYS A 448 14.72 -13.55 25.41
C LYS A 448 14.45 -15.05 25.58
N LYS A 449 13.97 -15.44 26.76
CA LYS A 449 13.61 -16.84 27.06
C LYS A 449 12.39 -17.25 26.21
N THR A 450 11.34 -16.47 26.20
CA THR A 450 10.13 -16.75 25.38
C THR A 450 10.49 -16.84 23.90
N THR A 451 11.31 -15.92 23.40
CA THR A 451 11.80 -15.93 22.01
C THR A 451 12.59 -17.21 21.70
N ALA A 452 13.49 -17.63 22.59
CA ALA A 452 14.23 -18.88 22.44
C ALA A 452 13.32 -20.11 22.51
N ASP A 453 12.38 -20.14 23.44
CA ASP A 453 11.43 -21.27 23.58
C ASP A 453 10.54 -21.41 22.32
N LEU A 454 10.16 -20.30 21.67
CA LEU A 454 9.41 -20.31 20.39
C LEU A 454 10.27 -20.83 19.24
N HIS A 455 11.53 -20.36 19.13
CA HIS A 455 12.50 -20.83 18.15
C HIS A 455 12.72 -22.33 18.27
N ASP A 456 13.08 -22.81 19.48
CA ASP A 456 13.34 -24.21 19.76
C ASP A 456 12.10 -25.10 19.49
N GLY A 457 10.91 -24.56 19.76
CA GLY A 457 9.66 -25.27 19.50
C GLY A 457 9.44 -25.51 18.00
N LEU A 458 9.68 -24.48 17.18
CA LEU A 458 9.53 -24.57 15.72
C LEU A 458 10.66 -25.41 15.11
N GLU A 459 11.90 -25.28 15.60
CA GLU A 459 13.04 -26.08 15.14
C GLU A 459 12.83 -27.57 15.41
N LYS A 460 12.38 -27.95 16.62
CA LYS A 460 12.02 -29.34 16.94
C LYS A 460 10.89 -29.91 16.06
N PHE A 461 9.99 -29.05 15.62
CA PHE A 461 8.95 -29.45 14.65
C PHE A 461 9.55 -29.71 13.28
N ILE A 462 10.43 -28.82 12.78
CA ILE A 462 11.13 -28.98 11.50
C ILE A 462 11.98 -30.25 11.49
N ASP A 463 12.73 -30.53 12.56
CA ASP A 463 13.58 -31.72 12.66
C ASP A 463 12.83 -33.04 12.49
N LYS A 464 11.54 -33.06 12.86
CA LYS A 464 10.67 -34.21 12.71
C LYS A 464 9.93 -34.25 11.36
N ASN A 465 9.89 -33.13 10.65
CA ASN A 465 9.12 -32.94 9.42
C ASN A 465 10.00 -32.28 8.34
N LYS A 466 11.02 -33.03 7.88
CA LYS A 466 12.08 -32.53 6.99
C LYS A 466 11.68 -32.43 5.50
N ASN A 467 10.46 -32.81 5.15
CA ASN A 467 9.91 -32.65 3.82
C ASN A 467 8.59 -31.88 3.83
N ALA A 468 8.24 -31.24 2.73
CA ALA A 468 7.10 -30.37 2.63
C ALA A 468 5.76 -31.07 2.94
N ALA A 469 5.57 -32.30 2.49
CA ALA A 469 4.34 -33.05 2.71
C ALA A 469 4.09 -33.35 4.21
N ASP A 470 5.14 -33.78 4.92
CA ASP A 470 5.07 -34.04 6.37
C ASP A 470 4.92 -32.75 7.16
N PHE A 471 5.61 -31.67 6.74
CA PHE A 471 5.54 -30.33 7.33
C PHE A 471 4.09 -29.82 7.33
N ALA A 472 3.44 -29.78 6.16
CA ALA A 472 2.07 -29.31 6.03
C ALA A 472 1.08 -30.21 6.78
N LYS A 473 1.20 -31.53 6.64
CA LYS A 473 0.30 -32.52 7.23
C LYS A 473 0.33 -32.51 8.76
N ASN A 474 1.50 -32.38 9.36
CA ASN A 474 1.68 -32.54 10.80
C ASN A 474 1.60 -31.23 11.58
N ALA A 475 1.52 -30.07 10.89
CA ALA A 475 1.48 -28.76 11.51
C ALA A 475 0.33 -28.62 12.54
N ALA A 476 -0.88 -28.96 12.14
CA ALA A 476 -2.07 -28.83 13.01
C ALA A 476 -1.98 -29.70 14.28
N ALA A 477 -1.45 -30.92 14.16
CA ALA A 477 -1.25 -31.80 15.31
C ALA A 477 -0.21 -31.26 16.29
N ALA A 478 0.76 -30.50 15.79
CA ALA A 478 1.78 -29.79 16.56
C ALA A 478 1.32 -28.39 17.03
N LYS A 479 0.06 -28.01 16.79
CA LYS A 479 -0.55 -26.70 17.09
C LYS A 479 0.03 -25.54 16.30
N PHE A 480 0.60 -25.79 15.13
CA PHE A 480 0.97 -24.79 14.18
C PHE A 480 -0.07 -24.66 13.06
N GLN A 481 -0.13 -23.49 12.44
CA GLN A 481 -0.95 -23.26 11.26
C GLN A 481 -0.01 -23.14 10.05
N ALA A 482 -0.01 -24.14 9.19
CA ALA A 482 0.67 -24.07 7.91
C ALA A 482 -0.31 -23.48 6.89
N GLN A 483 0.07 -22.36 6.29
CA GLN A 483 -0.69 -21.68 5.25
C GLN A 483 0.01 -21.85 3.92
N GLU A 484 -0.75 -22.20 2.87
CA GLU A 484 -0.23 -22.21 1.51
C GLU A 484 0.01 -20.76 1.05
N VAL A 485 1.19 -20.51 0.52
CA VAL A 485 1.64 -19.20 0.03
C VAL A 485 2.26 -19.34 -1.35
N MET A 486 2.07 -18.34 -2.18
CA MET A 486 2.75 -18.23 -3.47
C MET A 486 3.81 -17.15 -3.37
N LEU A 487 5.05 -17.50 -3.69
CA LEU A 487 6.22 -16.63 -3.57
C LEU A 487 6.78 -16.37 -4.96
N SER A 488 7.00 -15.11 -5.28
CA SER A 488 7.63 -14.68 -6.52
C SER A 488 8.48 -13.43 -6.30
N SER A 489 9.22 -13.00 -7.30
CA SER A 489 10.10 -11.84 -7.16
C SER A 489 9.35 -10.53 -6.95
N SER A 490 8.10 -10.46 -7.37
CA SER A 490 7.21 -9.30 -7.18
C SER A 490 6.49 -9.27 -5.83
N VAL A 491 6.48 -10.39 -5.07
CA VAL A 491 5.86 -10.45 -3.75
C VAL A 491 6.78 -9.78 -2.71
N PRO A 492 6.36 -8.70 -2.04
CA PRO A 492 7.23 -7.98 -1.11
C PRO A 492 7.38 -8.70 0.24
N SER A 493 6.32 -9.38 0.70
CA SER A 493 6.31 -10.07 2.00
C SER A 493 5.40 -11.30 1.99
N ILE A 494 5.66 -12.26 2.86
CA ILE A 494 4.84 -13.46 3.03
C ILE A 494 3.61 -13.12 3.86
N ALA A 495 2.41 -13.21 3.29
CA ALA A 495 1.13 -13.07 4.00
C ALA A 495 1.06 -11.87 4.98
N GLY A 496 1.68 -10.74 4.62
CA GLY A 496 1.73 -9.53 5.46
C GLY A 496 2.76 -9.57 6.61
N ILE A 497 3.64 -10.58 6.63
CA ILE A 497 4.72 -10.67 7.64
C ILE A 497 5.88 -9.79 7.19
N GLN A 498 6.04 -8.66 7.88
CA GLN A 498 7.12 -7.71 7.61
C GLN A 498 8.51 -8.34 7.78
N GLY A 499 9.45 -7.95 6.92
CA GLY A 499 10.83 -8.43 6.95
C GLY A 499 11.03 -9.85 6.38
N SER A 500 10.00 -10.45 5.75
CA SER A 500 10.08 -11.81 5.20
C SER A 500 10.74 -11.90 3.81
N ARG A 501 11.32 -10.80 3.31
CA ARG A 501 11.95 -10.76 1.98
C ARG A 501 13.10 -11.76 1.81
N ASP A 502 13.93 -11.93 2.84
CA ASP A 502 15.03 -12.90 2.81
C ASP A 502 14.54 -14.35 2.67
N ILE A 503 13.35 -14.65 3.20
CA ILE A 503 12.72 -15.96 3.04
C ILE A 503 12.30 -16.18 1.58
N ILE A 504 11.70 -15.17 0.95
CA ILE A 504 11.31 -15.21 -0.47
C ILE A 504 12.55 -15.38 -1.34
N LYS A 505 13.62 -14.64 -1.04
CA LYS A 505 14.90 -14.78 -1.74
C LYS A 505 15.47 -16.20 -1.64
N TRP A 506 15.49 -16.77 -0.44
CA TRP A 506 15.90 -18.15 -0.22
C TRP A 506 15.05 -19.12 -1.05
N ALA A 507 13.72 -18.98 -1.00
CA ALA A 507 12.79 -19.85 -1.73
C ALA A 507 12.98 -19.80 -3.26
N LEU A 508 13.31 -18.63 -3.81
CA LEU A 508 13.44 -18.44 -5.26
C LEU A 508 14.82 -18.86 -5.80
N ASN A 509 15.89 -18.70 -5.00
CA ASN A 509 17.27 -18.86 -5.50
C ASN A 509 17.97 -20.12 -4.98
N ASP A 510 17.73 -20.50 -3.73
CA ASP A 510 18.55 -21.47 -3.02
C ASP A 510 17.79 -22.74 -2.62
N ALA A 511 16.45 -22.69 -2.59
CA ALA A 511 15.63 -23.81 -2.16
C ALA A 511 15.33 -24.80 -3.30
N GLU A 512 15.12 -26.08 -2.92
CA GLU A 512 14.70 -27.16 -3.79
C GLU A 512 13.27 -27.62 -3.44
N GLU A 513 12.58 -28.23 -4.39
CA GLU A 513 11.26 -28.84 -4.14
C GLU A 513 11.32 -29.89 -3.03
N GLY A 514 10.34 -29.88 -2.15
CA GLY A 514 10.26 -30.73 -0.99
C GLY A 514 11.09 -30.26 0.21
N GLN A 515 11.95 -29.27 0.06
CA GLN A 515 12.82 -28.76 1.12
C GLN A 515 12.06 -27.96 2.16
N VAL A 516 12.47 -28.09 3.42
CA VAL A 516 12.01 -27.26 4.55
C VAL A 516 13.15 -26.34 5.00
N SER A 517 12.86 -25.07 5.21
CA SER A 517 13.83 -24.08 5.67
C SER A 517 14.24 -24.30 7.13
N SER A 518 15.34 -23.68 7.54
CA SER A 518 15.60 -23.40 8.95
C SER A 518 14.57 -22.39 9.47
N VAL A 519 14.58 -22.14 10.81
CA VAL A 519 13.75 -21.09 11.40
C VAL A 519 14.34 -19.72 11.05
N PHE A 520 13.53 -18.88 10.42
CA PHE A 520 13.84 -17.45 10.23
C PHE A 520 13.25 -16.66 11.40
N GLN A 521 14.10 -15.97 12.13
CA GLN A 521 13.67 -15.07 13.18
C GLN A 521 13.50 -13.66 12.62
N LEU A 522 12.25 -13.21 12.54
CA LEU A 522 11.90 -11.84 12.17
C LEU A 522 11.59 -11.00 13.41
N ASN A 523 11.36 -9.70 13.25
CA ASN A 523 11.06 -8.83 14.39
C ASN A 523 9.77 -9.21 15.13
N SER A 524 8.77 -9.69 14.42
CA SER A 524 7.42 -9.96 14.94
C SER A 524 7.04 -11.45 14.95
N ALA A 525 7.80 -12.33 14.27
CA ALA A 525 7.46 -13.74 14.13
C ALA A 525 8.69 -14.63 13.93
N MET A 526 8.56 -15.91 14.32
CA MET A 526 9.41 -17.01 13.86
C MET A 526 8.72 -17.65 12.65
N VAL A 527 9.44 -17.78 11.55
CA VAL A 527 8.87 -18.30 10.30
C VAL A 527 9.66 -19.52 9.81
N ALA A 528 8.95 -20.53 9.36
CA ALA A 528 9.50 -21.65 8.63
C ALA A 528 8.69 -21.89 7.37
N VAL A 529 9.35 -22.28 6.28
CA VAL A 529 8.71 -22.47 4.98
C VAL A 529 9.13 -23.84 4.42
N ALA A 530 8.16 -24.55 3.88
CA ALA A 530 8.37 -25.80 3.18
C ALA A 530 7.95 -25.63 1.71
N ILE A 531 8.86 -25.96 0.79
CA ILE A 531 8.66 -25.77 -0.65
C ILE A 531 7.91 -26.97 -1.22
N ASP A 532 6.70 -26.73 -1.74
CA ASP A 532 5.91 -27.80 -2.37
C ASP A 532 6.27 -27.96 -3.84
N GLU A 533 6.30 -26.85 -4.60
CA GLU A 533 6.49 -26.85 -6.04
C GLU A 533 7.21 -25.58 -6.50
N ILE A 534 8.09 -25.69 -7.48
CA ILE A 534 8.76 -24.57 -8.14
C ILE A 534 8.28 -24.50 -9.58
N VAL A 535 7.47 -23.50 -9.92
CA VAL A 535 6.87 -23.34 -11.24
C VAL A 535 7.62 -22.27 -12.03
N ASP A 536 8.27 -22.68 -13.10
CA ASP A 536 8.91 -21.78 -14.09
C ASP A 536 8.23 -22.00 -15.46
N ALA A 537 6.94 -21.65 -15.52
CA ALA A 537 6.09 -21.85 -16.68
C ALA A 537 5.10 -20.66 -16.81
N ASP A 538 4.45 -20.54 -17.97
CA ASP A 538 3.48 -19.46 -18.22
C ASP A 538 2.16 -19.62 -17.43
N PHE A 539 1.87 -20.80 -16.91
CA PHE A 539 0.65 -21.12 -16.16
C PHE A 539 0.94 -22.09 -15.02
N LEU A 540 0.16 -21.97 -13.91
CA LEU A 540 0.17 -23.00 -12.89
C LEU A 540 -0.28 -24.34 -13.48
N PRO A 541 0.43 -25.44 -13.24
CA PRO A 541 0.05 -26.78 -13.71
C PRO A 541 -1.30 -27.24 -13.15
N LEU A 542 -1.98 -28.14 -13.89
CA LEU A 542 -3.22 -28.77 -13.42
C LEU A 542 -3.03 -29.56 -12.11
N GLU A 543 -1.83 -30.07 -11.89
CA GLU A 543 -1.46 -30.86 -10.72
C GLU A 543 -1.38 -30.02 -9.44
N THR A 544 -1.20 -28.69 -9.58
CA THR A 544 -1.22 -27.76 -8.44
C THR A 544 -2.55 -27.91 -7.70
N LYS A 545 -2.49 -28.12 -6.39
CA LYS A 545 -3.63 -28.50 -5.55
C LYS A 545 -4.88 -27.64 -5.78
N ASN A 546 -4.75 -26.33 -5.65
CA ASN A 546 -5.88 -25.42 -5.78
C ASN A 546 -6.47 -25.40 -7.21
N VAL A 547 -5.60 -25.54 -8.23
CA VAL A 547 -6.01 -25.62 -9.63
C VAL A 547 -6.81 -26.91 -9.86
N ASN A 548 -6.29 -28.04 -9.37
CA ASN A 548 -6.92 -29.35 -9.50
C ASN A 548 -8.27 -29.41 -8.78
N GLU A 549 -8.32 -28.92 -7.55
CA GLU A 549 -9.57 -28.86 -6.76
C GLU A 549 -10.64 -28.02 -7.46
N PHE A 550 -10.28 -26.85 -7.98
CA PHE A 550 -11.21 -26.02 -8.77
C PHE A 550 -11.70 -26.74 -10.01
N CYS A 551 -10.77 -27.27 -10.82
CA CYS A 551 -11.12 -27.97 -12.09
C CYS A 551 -12.00 -29.18 -11.81
N LYS A 552 -11.69 -29.97 -10.78
CA LYS A 552 -12.47 -31.14 -10.36
C LYS A 552 -13.88 -30.75 -9.91
N ALA A 553 -14.00 -29.72 -9.06
CA ALA A 553 -15.28 -29.22 -8.59
C ALA A 553 -16.15 -28.68 -9.74
N LYS A 554 -15.55 -27.92 -10.65
CA LYS A 554 -16.23 -27.36 -11.83
C LYS A 554 -16.69 -28.46 -12.79
N ALA A 555 -15.82 -29.44 -13.10
CA ALA A 555 -16.16 -30.57 -13.93
C ALA A 555 -17.29 -31.41 -13.33
N MET A 556 -17.28 -31.63 -12.02
CA MET A 556 -18.36 -32.31 -11.31
C MET A 556 -19.69 -31.54 -11.41
N ALA A 557 -19.65 -30.20 -11.26
CA ALA A 557 -20.82 -29.34 -11.39
C ALA A 557 -21.41 -29.41 -12.82
N LEU A 558 -20.58 -29.42 -13.85
CA LEU A 558 -21.01 -29.60 -15.25
C LEU A 558 -21.69 -30.93 -15.49
N LYS A 559 -21.15 -32.04 -14.93
CA LYS A 559 -21.79 -33.37 -15.02
C LYS A 559 -23.16 -33.41 -14.31
N LYS A 560 -23.25 -32.80 -13.15
CA LYS A 560 -24.53 -32.70 -12.43
C LYS A 560 -25.55 -31.85 -13.22
N ALA A 561 -25.09 -30.72 -13.80
CA ALA A 561 -25.94 -29.89 -14.64
C ALA A 561 -26.47 -30.65 -15.85
N GLU A 562 -25.62 -31.36 -16.56
CA GLU A 562 -26.03 -32.17 -17.74
C GLU A 562 -27.02 -33.30 -17.34
N ALA A 563 -26.75 -33.97 -16.24
CA ALA A 563 -27.68 -35.02 -15.75
C ALA A 563 -29.04 -34.42 -15.38
N MET A 564 -29.07 -33.27 -14.71
CA MET A 564 -30.31 -32.58 -14.39
C MET A 564 -31.07 -32.13 -15.64
N LYS A 565 -30.36 -31.64 -16.63
CA LYS A 565 -30.90 -31.26 -17.94
C LYS A 565 -31.57 -32.46 -18.61
N GLN A 566 -30.84 -33.57 -18.76
CA GLN A 566 -31.37 -34.79 -19.36
C GLN A 566 -32.59 -35.35 -18.58
N GLN A 567 -32.58 -35.28 -17.28
CA GLN A 567 -33.61 -35.82 -16.42
C GLN A 567 -34.89 -34.97 -16.40
N TYR A 568 -34.78 -33.64 -16.46
CA TYR A 568 -35.89 -32.74 -16.14
C TYR A 568 -36.25 -31.73 -17.22
N GLU A 569 -35.33 -31.29 -18.12
CA GLU A 569 -35.63 -30.26 -19.10
C GLU A 569 -36.83 -30.60 -19.98
N GLY A 570 -37.81 -29.71 -20.02
CA GLY A 570 -38.99 -29.82 -20.88
C GLY A 570 -39.99 -30.92 -20.49
N LYS A 571 -39.78 -31.62 -19.37
CA LYS A 571 -40.61 -32.78 -18.96
C LYS A 571 -41.88 -32.41 -18.18
N PHE A 572 -41.92 -31.22 -17.61
CA PHE A 572 -43.06 -30.75 -16.82
C PHE A 572 -43.61 -29.43 -17.34
N LYS A 573 -44.89 -29.15 -17.11
CA LYS A 573 -45.62 -28.00 -17.67
C LYS A 573 -45.77 -26.84 -16.67
N SER A 574 -45.46 -27.07 -15.38
CA SER A 574 -45.58 -26.05 -14.36
C SER A 574 -44.44 -26.12 -13.35
N VAL A 575 -44.17 -25.01 -12.66
CA VAL A 575 -43.17 -24.94 -11.57
C VAL A 575 -43.56 -25.89 -10.43
N ASP A 576 -44.87 -26.05 -10.15
CA ASP A 576 -45.36 -26.96 -9.10
C ASP A 576 -45.07 -28.44 -9.40
N GLU A 577 -45.14 -28.84 -10.69
CA GLU A 577 -44.77 -30.19 -11.10
C GLU A 577 -43.26 -30.42 -10.93
N TYR A 578 -42.44 -29.44 -11.29
CA TYR A 578 -41.01 -29.49 -11.03
C TYR A 578 -40.69 -29.52 -9.54
N ALA A 579 -41.40 -28.73 -8.71
CA ALA A 579 -41.21 -28.69 -7.27
C ALA A 579 -41.46 -30.08 -6.62
N LYS A 580 -42.50 -30.78 -7.06
CA LYS A 580 -42.77 -32.16 -6.64
C LYS A 580 -41.65 -33.11 -7.06
N ALA A 581 -41.17 -33.01 -8.28
CA ALA A 581 -40.08 -33.82 -8.82
C ALA A 581 -38.72 -33.53 -8.15
N PHE A 582 -38.49 -32.28 -7.77
CA PHE A 582 -37.30 -31.86 -7.03
C PHE A 582 -37.39 -32.17 -5.53
N ALA A 583 -38.57 -32.41 -5.02
CA ALA A 583 -38.91 -32.46 -3.58
C ALA A 583 -38.46 -31.16 -2.88
N ALA A 584 -38.76 -30.02 -3.49
CA ALA A 584 -38.33 -28.68 -3.08
C ALA A 584 -39.51 -27.68 -3.07
N PRO A 585 -39.51 -26.65 -2.25
CA PRO A 585 -40.54 -25.64 -2.22
C PRO A 585 -40.55 -24.80 -3.52
N VAL A 586 -41.69 -24.11 -3.72
CA VAL A 586 -41.84 -23.05 -4.73
C VAL A 586 -41.67 -21.72 -4.03
N ASP A 587 -40.73 -20.90 -4.53
CA ASP A 587 -40.44 -19.58 -4.01
C ASP A 587 -40.74 -18.49 -5.07
N THR A 588 -40.98 -17.27 -4.61
CA THR A 588 -41.13 -16.10 -5.47
C THR A 588 -40.09 -15.08 -5.10
N THR A 589 -39.37 -14.61 -6.09
CA THR A 589 -38.30 -13.62 -5.88
C THR A 589 -38.36 -12.55 -6.95
N THR A 590 -37.70 -11.42 -6.69
CA THR A 590 -37.54 -10.30 -7.62
C THR A 590 -36.08 -9.95 -7.75
N PHE A 591 -35.58 -9.81 -8.98
CA PHE A 591 -34.20 -9.40 -9.27
C PHE A 591 -34.11 -8.71 -10.65
N SER A 592 -32.97 -8.11 -10.89
CA SER A 592 -32.58 -7.52 -12.18
C SER A 592 -31.13 -7.88 -12.50
N PHE A 593 -30.64 -7.65 -13.71
CA PHE A 593 -29.22 -7.83 -14.04
C PHE A 593 -28.32 -6.93 -13.21
N SER A 594 -28.70 -5.66 -13.00
CA SER A 594 -27.93 -4.74 -12.15
C SER A 594 -27.81 -5.21 -10.71
N SER A 595 -28.75 -6.01 -10.23
CA SER A 595 -28.67 -6.60 -8.88
C SER A 595 -27.61 -7.69 -8.73
N MET A 596 -27.09 -8.24 -9.86
CA MET A 596 -25.97 -9.17 -9.83
C MET A 596 -24.64 -8.50 -9.44
N TYR A 597 -24.49 -7.23 -9.78
CA TYR A 597 -23.25 -6.47 -9.54
C TYR A 597 -23.26 -5.76 -8.17
N ALA A 598 -24.42 -5.72 -7.52
CA ALA A 598 -24.53 -5.20 -6.17
C ALA A 598 -24.34 -6.36 -5.18
N ASP A 599 -23.17 -6.44 -4.56
CA ASP A 599 -22.77 -7.47 -3.56
C ASP A 599 -23.86 -7.79 -2.50
N LYS A 600 -24.78 -6.89 -2.27
CA LYS A 600 -25.84 -7.01 -1.27
C LYS A 600 -27.03 -7.86 -1.72
N VAL A 601 -27.30 -7.97 -3.02
CA VAL A 601 -28.52 -8.69 -3.50
C VAL A 601 -28.25 -10.17 -3.69
N ILE A 602 -27.02 -10.54 -4.07
CA ILE A 602 -26.58 -11.93 -4.15
C ILE A 602 -26.58 -12.58 -2.76
N MET A 603 -26.20 -11.82 -1.73
CA MET A 603 -26.12 -12.29 -0.33
C MET A 603 -27.45 -12.33 0.42
N THR A 604 -28.49 -11.66 -0.07
CA THR A 604 -29.78 -11.53 0.61
C THR A 604 -30.94 -12.15 -0.14
N ASN A 605 -30.67 -12.81 -1.29
CA ASN A 605 -31.74 -13.42 -2.08
C ASN A 605 -32.31 -14.64 -1.36
N PRO A 606 -33.59 -14.58 -0.89
CA PRO A 606 -34.20 -15.66 -0.13
C PRO A 606 -34.34 -16.96 -0.93
N ALA A 607 -34.30 -16.91 -2.27
CA ALA A 607 -34.37 -18.09 -3.13
C ALA A 607 -33.02 -18.80 -3.35
N GLY A 608 -31.90 -18.24 -2.79
CA GLY A 608 -30.56 -18.86 -2.86
C GLY A 608 -30.03 -19.05 -4.27
N ILE A 609 -30.16 -18.01 -5.12
CA ILE A 609 -29.69 -18.00 -6.52
C ILE A 609 -28.19 -17.65 -6.60
N GLU A 610 -27.50 -17.64 -5.49
CA GLU A 610 -26.13 -17.21 -5.32
C GLU A 610 -25.18 -17.92 -6.30
N GLY A 611 -24.38 -17.13 -7.04
CA GLY A 611 -23.35 -17.66 -7.93
C GLY A 611 -23.86 -18.21 -9.28
N ASP A 612 -25.14 -18.09 -9.63
CA ASP A 612 -25.68 -18.63 -10.86
C ASP A 612 -26.18 -17.57 -11.84
N GLY A 613 -25.24 -16.77 -12.36
CA GLY A 613 -25.52 -15.72 -13.35
C GLY A 613 -26.22 -16.21 -14.62
N GLY A 614 -25.95 -17.46 -15.01
CA GLY A 614 -26.62 -18.09 -16.14
C GLY A 614 -28.13 -18.26 -15.93
N PHE A 615 -28.58 -18.54 -14.71
CA PHE A 615 -30.01 -18.58 -14.38
C PHE A 615 -30.69 -17.22 -14.54
N ILE A 616 -30.02 -16.14 -14.11
CA ILE A 616 -30.55 -14.78 -14.26
C ILE A 616 -30.69 -14.42 -15.75
N GLY A 617 -29.68 -14.80 -16.57
CA GLY A 617 -29.75 -14.66 -18.02
C GLY A 617 -30.89 -15.44 -18.65
N ALA A 618 -31.10 -16.68 -18.22
CA ALA A 618 -32.22 -17.51 -18.68
C ALA A 618 -33.57 -16.90 -18.32
N ALA A 619 -33.73 -16.36 -17.10
CA ALA A 619 -34.94 -15.67 -16.70
C ALA A 619 -35.17 -14.37 -17.50
N ALA A 620 -34.14 -13.60 -17.76
CA ALA A 620 -34.20 -12.39 -18.57
C ALA A 620 -34.61 -12.68 -20.03
N ALA A 621 -34.12 -13.77 -20.60
CA ALA A 621 -34.48 -14.20 -21.93
C ALA A 621 -35.90 -14.82 -22.04
N ALA A 622 -36.43 -15.33 -20.93
CA ALA A 622 -37.73 -16.01 -20.92
C ALA A 622 -38.92 -15.05 -21.17
N LYS A 623 -39.94 -15.53 -21.88
CA LYS A 623 -41.21 -14.80 -22.03
C LYS A 623 -42.05 -14.94 -20.77
N PRO A 624 -42.71 -13.86 -20.29
CA PRO A 624 -43.63 -13.95 -19.19
C PRO A 624 -44.71 -15.06 -19.37
N GLY A 625 -44.95 -15.85 -18.33
CA GLY A 625 -45.88 -16.96 -18.33
C GLY A 625 -45.34 -18.28 -18.89
N GLN A 626 -44.16 -18.29 -19.50
CA GLN A 626 -43.52 -19.50 -20.03
C GLN A 626 -42.70 -20.21 -18.92
N VAL A 627 -42.89 -21.52 -18.81
CA VAL A 627 -42.03 -22.34 -17.92
C VAL A 627 -40.67 -22.51 -18.55
N GLY A 628 -39.64 -22.10 -17.82
CA GLY A 628 -38.21 -22.26 -18.15
C GLY A 628 -37.54 -23.32 -17.27
N PHE A 629 -36.44 -23.84 -17.77
CA PHE A 629 -35.53 -24.71 -17.04
C PHE A 629 -34.09 -24.25 -17.27
N TRP A 630 -33.31 -24.25 -16.20
CA TRP A 630 -31.88 -23.92 -16.27
C TRP A 630 -31.11 -24.85 -15.32
N ALA A 631 -30.09 -25.50 -15.84
CA ALA A 631 -29.12 -26.24 -15.05
C ALA A 631 -27.84 -25.39 -14.91
N GLY A 632 -27.65 -24.84 -13.73
CA GLY A 632 -26.59 -23.89 -13.44
C GLY A 632 -25.33 -24.51 -12.83
N ASN A 633 -24.54 -23.68 -12.17
CA ASN A 633 -23.29 -24.12 -11.50
C ASN A 633 -23.54 -24.86 -10.19
N CYS A 634 -24.58 -24.46 -9.42
CA CYS A 634 -24.84 -24.97 -8.07
C CYS A 634 -26.15 -25.71 -7.94
N ALA A 635 -27.08 -25.46 -8.85
CA ALA A 635 -28.44 -26.04 -8.79
C ALA A 635 -29.09 -26.12 -10.18
N ALA A 636 -30.13 -26.95 -10.27
CA ALA A 636 -31.07 -26.90 -11.39
C ALA A 636 -32.31 -26.10 -10.96
N TYR A 637 -32.78 -25.22 -11.83
CA TYR A 637 -33.91 -24.31 -11.62
C TYR A 637 -35.02 -24.61 -12.60
N ALA A 638 -36.25 -24.65 -12.12
CA ALA A 638 -37.43 -24.53 -12.95
C ALA A 638 -38.18 -23.27 -12.54
N PHE A 639 -38.58 -22.45 -13.50
CA PHE A 639 -39.06 -21.10 -13.23
C PHE A 639 -40.11 -20.61 -14.20
N VAL A 640 -40.88 -19.61 -13.78
CA VAL A 640 -41.75 -18.78 -14.60
C VAL A 640 -41.53 -17.34 -14.26
N VAL A 641 -41.23 -16.54 -15.25
CA VAL A 641 -41.25 -15.09 -15.12
C VAL A 641 -42.69 -14.60 -15.14
N LYS A 642 -43.17 -14.06 -14.02
CA LYS A 642 -44.56 -13.53 -13.92
C LYS A 642 -44.68 -12.18 -14.61
N SER A 643 -43.75 -11.32 -14.35
CA SER A 643 -43.75 -9.96 -14.92
C SER A 643 -42.32 -9.44 -15.09
N LYS A 644 -42.19 -8.55 -16.07
CA LYS A 644 -40.98 -7.73 -16.30
C LYS A 644 -41.41 -6.28 -16.25
N LYS A 645 -40.76 -5.49 -15.39
CA LYS A 645 -41.00 -4.05 -15.32
C LYS A 645 -39.80 -3.37 -15.98
N ALA A 646 -40.05 -2.87 -17.19
CA ALA A 646 -39.07 -2.11 -17.94
C ALA A 646 -38.68 -0.84 -17.16
N THR A 647 -37.40 -0.50 -17.23
CA THR A 647 -36.87 0.74 -16.73
C THR A 647 -37.28 1.93 -17.60
N MET A 648 -37.20 3.12 -17.02
CA MET A 648 -37.41 4.36 -17.74
C MET A 648 -36.34 4.50 -18.85
N LYS A 649 -36.76 4.84 -20.09
CA LYS A 649 -35.80 5.07 -21.18
C LYS A 649 -34.85 6.20 -20.82
N MET A 650 -33.56 5.88 -20.81
CA MET A 650 -32.48 6.82 -20.57
C MET A 650 -31.90 7.34 -21.89
N LYS A 651 -31.33 8.55 -21.87
CA LYS A 651 -30.57 9.06 -23.01
C LYS A 651 -29.24 8.32 -23.14
N GLN A 652 -28.71 8.29 -24.35
CA GLN A 652 -27.46 7.61 -24.66
C GLN A 652 -26.28 8.08 -23.74
N GLU A 653 -26.22 9.39 -23.50
CA GLU A 653 -25.21 9.99 -22.58
C GLU A 653 -25.37 9.52 -21.14
N GLU A 654 -26.62 9.38 -20.66
CA GLU A 654 -26.94 8.90 -19.31
C GLU A 654 -26.62 7.41 -19.18
N LEU A 655 -26.88 6.62 -20.23
CA LEU A 655 -26.52 5.21 -20.30
C LEU A 655 -25.00 5.02 -20.29
N ALA A 656 -24.25 5.85 -21.04
CA ALA A 656 -22.80 5.80 -21.04
C ALA A 656 -22.20 6.14 -19.66
N MET A 657 -22.75 7.13 -18.96
CA MET A 657 -22.35 7.45 -17.59
C MET A 657 -22.69 6.32 -16.62
N LYS A 658 -23.87 5.73 -16.72
CA LYS A 658 -24.29 4.59 -15.90
C LYS A 658 -23.39 3.39 -16.16
N TRP A 659 -23.09 3.08 -17.43
CA TRP A 659 -22.18 2.01 -17.81
C TRP A 659 -20.79 2.21 -17.16
N ALA A 660 -20.24 3.43 -17.28
CA ALA A 660 -18.95 3.79 -16.71
C ALA A 660 -18.93 3.65 -15.17
N SER A 661 -20.03 3.99 -14.49
CA SER A 661 -20.14 3.86 -13.03
C SER A 661 -20.35 2.42 -12.58
N THR A 662 -21.15 1.64 -13.31
CA THR A 662 -21.49 0.25 -12.96
C THR A 662 -20.29 -0.66 -13.08
N TYR A 663 -19.51 -0.52 -14.14
CA TYR A 663 -18.30 -1.33 -14.35
C TYR A 663 -17.04 -0.75 -13.68
N GLY A 664 -17.21 0.22 -12.77
CA GLY A 664 -16.10 0.79 -12.01
C GLY A 664 -15.14 1.67 -12.81
N PHE A 665 -15.45 1.94 -14.08
CA PHE A 665 -14.59 2.74 -14.94
C PHE A 665 -14.44 4.21 -14.48
N ALA A 666 -15.36 4.72 -13.68
CA ALA A 666 -15.24 6.06 -13.10
C ALA A 666 -14.18 6.15 -12.01
N GLY A 667 -14.08 5.13 -11.14
CA GLY A 667 -13.13 5.10 -10.01
C GLY A 667 -11.91 4.20 -10.24
N GLN A 668 -12.07 3.11 -10.99
CA GLN A 668 -11.02 2.10 -11.21
C GLN A 668 -10.43 2.13 -12.64
N ARG A 669 -10.92 3.04 -13.49
CA ARG A 669 -10.51 3.12 -14.89
C ARG A 669 -8.99 3.20 -15.04
N GLN A 670 -8.35 4.02 -14.26
CA GLN A 670 -6.89 4.18 -14.30
C GLN A 670 -6.17 2.88 -13.93
N GLN A 671 -6.64 2.17 -12.91
CA GLN A 671 -6.05 0.89 -12.50
C GLN A 671 -6.25 -0.19 -13.55
N LEU A 672 -7.44 -0.26 -14.16
CA LEU A 672 -7.73 -1.21 -15.25
C LEU A 672 -6.86 -0.92 -16.48
N MET A 673 -6.74 0.34 -16.89
CA MET A 673 -5.89 0.72 -18.01
C MET A 673 -4.41 0.44 -17.74
N GLN A 674 -3.92 0.75 -16.53
CA GLN A 674 -2.58 0.38 -16.10
C GLN A 674 -2.39 -1.14 -16.12
N GLY A 675 -3.37 -1.90 -15.62
CA GLY A 675 -3.35 -3.37 -15.63
C GLY A 675 -3.26 -3.94 -17.05
N VAL A 676 -4.00 -3.37 -18.03
CA VAL A 676 -3.90 -3.76 -19.44
C VAL A 676 -2.48 -3.52 -19.96
N ILE A 677 -1.91 -2.35 -19.71
CA ILE A 677 -0.56 -1.97 -20.14
C ILE A 677 0.48 -2.90 -19.48
N PHE A 678 0.41 -3.12 -18.16
CA PHE A 678 1.32 -4.06 -17.48
C PHE A 678 1.23 -5.49 -17.99
N ASN A 679 0.04 -5.96 -18.38
CA ASN A 679 -0.17 -7.31 -18.89
C ASN A 679 0.23 -7.48 -20.36
N SER A 680 0.51 -6.40 -21.09
CA SER A 680 1.02 -6.47 -22.46
C SER A 680 2.48 -6.88 -22.52
N ALA A 681 3.27 -6.59 -21.48
CA ALA A 681 4.72 -6.80 -21.43
C ALA A 681 5.12 -7.97 -20.50
N LYS A 682 6.24 -8.61 -20.80
CA LYS A 682 6.90 -9.59 -19.90
C LYS A 682 7.90 -8.89 -19.02
N ILE A 683 7.61 -8.81 -17.72
CA ILE A 683 8.49 -8.16 -16.73
C ILE A 683 9.25 -9.23 -15.96
N LYS A 684 10.58 -9.21 -16.05
CA LYS A 684 11.47 -10.07 -15.25
C LYS A 684 12.13 -9.23 -14.16
N ASN A 685 11.68 -9.39 -12.93
CA ASN A 685 12.24 -8.74 -11.77
C ASN A 685 13.52 -9.45 -11.29
N ASN A 686 14.64 -8.75 -11.28
CA ASN A 686 15.94 -9.28 -10.85
C ASN A 686 16.39 -8.75 -9.48
N LEU A 687 15.60 -7.88 -8.80
CA LEU A 687 15.99 -7.31 -7.51
C LEU A 687 16.32 -8.36 -6.46
N VAL A 688 15.65 -9.50 -6.49
CA VAL A 688 15.92 -10.64 -5.59
C VAL A 688 17.38 -11.10 -5.62
N LYS A 689 18.11 -10.83 -6.71
CA LYS A 689 19.52 -11.21 -6.85
C LYS A 689 20.48 -10.22 -6.18
N PHE A 690 20.02 -9.01 -5.86
CA PHE A 690 20.85 -7.90 -5.36
C PHE A 690 20.53 -7.48 -3.92
N GLN A 691 19.49 -8.05 -3.34
CA GLN A 691 19.03 -7.78 -1.97
C GLN A 691 19.64 -8.69 -0.92
#